data_2fbf2da49b576e3f7a9db81b5adbb7e1
#
_entry.id   2fbf2da49b576e3f7a9db81b5adbb7e1
#
_cell.length_a   1.000
_cell.length_b   1.000
_cell.length_c   1.000
_cell.angle_alpha   90.00
_cell.angle_beta   90.00
_cell.angle_gamma   90.00
#
_symmetry.space_group_name_H-M   'P 1'
#
loop_
_entity.id
_entity.type
_entity.pdbx_description
1 polymer ?
#
loop_
_entity_poly.entity_id
_entity_poly.type
_entity_poly.pdbx_seq_one_letter_code
_entity_poly.pdbx_strand_id
1 'polypeptide(L)'
;MQTAKQKLKRAAPWLFLLLVLAGLAAVRGLAANYEIGYEIMNGDFQNYNPVRHLLAGQVPYRDFTVYLGAGELYSVGGLLLVLGNSFGRSMFATNFCTWFYFELLVLAVCLVVIGTARAARAAALALCSVFFAYVQGANLPFAGQVNTLLSYAAANGNSARMMRSAALTLAVLVILLGLHFWQQDTSRRLLAPAVLVPFAAGFFVPWSNDMGGAAYISIALGYGLYLIRLYRSSIGKIVVQTLRYIVTSVVGLGVSVLLISWGHPLAWLRQTRGTSAYQTWYYGNTLSDRVCSVADLHWPGAAVFCLAAALAFAISIFVCRSKRSAVLAAGGFALTLGMVLWNLLYGMVSASNNGPTGGAAALAAVLAPACIIKAVLLVCQKVSFPQVVAHIVPAGCAVLGAAVLAVGMAGQVQTRIGGHEGYTFVPELGGWIGDQAEKLATEKELTAGKRLFGTYSSALEAMTGQLQPTGTDYIIHALGDRQRLAYLQTFQQGNFDIVVTPSPKVAPPERWSRNANWWFYRELYRYWQPVANTFQSGGMHLFWERTGTDNNLNVETTTAATLQGDGTVLVTVTAADADFCGVADVTLHYGLVSSDSMDHPFDRQFLHVTCVTENELCAAAERDTNQGDFYLPTDRDSYEVPITISNGVGQILLTAKSGSGTVYPQVNAVEVNATYQDWEYFFE
;
A
#
# COMPACT_ATOMS: atom_id res chain seq x y z
N MET A 1 -21.42 -23.06 37.48
CA MET A 1 -20.84 -21.77 37.94
C MET A 1 -19.32 -21.79 38.09
N GLN A 2 -18.68 -22.84 38.69
CA GLN A 2 -17.22 -22.92 38.83
C GLN A 2 -16.46 -22.81 37.49
N THR A 3 -16.98 -23.38 36.41
CA THR A 3 -16.38 -23.35 35.08
C THR A 3 -16.38 -21.96 34.43
N ALA A 4 -17.41 -21.14 34.63
CA ALA A 4 -17.49 -19.79 34.08
C ALA A 4 -16.50 -18.82 34.78
N LYS A 5 -16.44 -18.90 36.13
CA LYS A 5 -15.49 -18.11 36.95
C LYS A 5 -14.03 -18.47 36.65
N GLN A 6 -13.72 -19.74 36.36
CA GLN A 6 -12.40 -20.17 35.95
C GLN A 6 -12.04 -19.68 34.52
N LYS A 7 -13.00 -19.72 33.58
CA LYS A 7 -12.81 -19.17 32.24
C LYS A 7 -12.53 -17.65 32.29
N LEU A 8 -13.30 -16.92 33.10
CA LEU A 8 -13.13 -15.47 33.28
C LEU A 8 -11.75 -15.14 33.89
N LYS A 9 -11.33 -15.87 34.94
CA LYS A 9 -9.99 -15.70 35.53
C LYS A 9 -8.84 -15.95 34.53
N ARG A 10 -9.04 -16.85 33.55
CA ARG A 10 -8.06 -17.10 32.47
C ARG A 10 -8.10 -16.05 31.37
N ALA A 11 -9.27 -15.47 31.08
CA ALA A 11 -9.46 -14.44 30.07
C ALA A 11 -9.04 -13.04 30.54
N ALA A 12 -9.24 -12.73 31.83
CA ALA A 12 -8.99 -11.41 32.39
C ALA A 12 -7.60 -10.82 32.07
N PRO A 13 -6.48 -11.57 32.16
CA PRO A 13 -5.15 -11.00 31.82
C PRO A 13 -4.98 -10.71 30.31
N TRP A 14 -5.72 -11.38 29.44
CA TRP A 14 -5.72 -11.10 28.01
C TRP A 14 -6.57 -9.87 27.70
N LEU A 15 -7.74 -9.77 28.33
CA LEU A 15 -8.59 -8.59 28.20
C LEU A 15 -7.88 -7.33 28.70
N PHE A 16 -7.22 -7.42 29.86
CA PHE A 16 -6.41 -6.32 30.38
C PHE A 16 -5.32 -5.89 29.40
N LEU A 17 -4.54 -6.83 28.87
CA LEU A 17 -3.52 -6.54 27.87
C LEU A 17 -4.11 -5.84 26.65
N LEU A 18 -5.17 -6.41 26.06
CA LEU A 18 -5.81 -5.84 24.87
C LEU A 18 -6.39 -4.45 25.13
N LEU A 19 -6.93 -4.19 26.32
CA LEU A 19 -7.41 -2.86 26.70
C LEU A 19 -6.26 -1.84 26.81
N VAL A 20 -5.11 -2.23 27.37
CA VAL A 20 -3.94 -1.33 27.43
C VAL A 20 -3.41 -1.07 26.02
N LEU A 21 -3.26 -2.09 25.18
CA LEU A 21 -2.82 -1.92 23.80
C LEU A 21 -3.79 -1.02 23.03
N ALA A 22 -5.09 -1.26 23.11
CA ALA A 22 -6.09 -0.40 22.50
C ALA A 22 -6.03 1.05 23.05
N GLY A 23 -5.69 1.22 24.33
CA GLY A 23 -5.46 2.54 24.94
C GLY A 23 -4.26 3.26 24.35
N LEU A 24 -3.12 2.57 24.19
CA LEU A 24 -1.93 3.12 23.53
C LEU A 24 -2.23 3.50 22.07
N ALA A 25 -2.90 2.62 21.35
CA ALA A 25 -3.34 2.88 19.98
C ALA A 25 -4.31 4.07 19.90
N ALA A 26 -5.23 4.22 20.85
CA ALA A 26 -6.13 5.37 20.91
C ALA A 26 -5.37 6.68 21.14
N VAL A 27 -4.39 6.69 22.04
CA VAL A 27 -3.52 7.86 22.22
C VAL A 27 -2.76 8.17 20.94
N ARG A 28 -2.25 7.16 20.22
CA ARG A 28 -1.59 7.35 18.91
C ARG A 28 -2.56 7.94 17.88
N GLY A 29 -3.79 7.47 17.84
CA GLY A 29 -4.84 8.05 16.99
C GLY A 29 -5.15 9.49 17.33
N LEU A 30 -5.19 9.82 18.64
CA LEU A 30 -5.39 11.20 19.11
C LEU A 30 -4.19 12.10 18.82
N ALA A 31 -2.98 11.54 18.77
CA ALA A 31 -1.75 12.25 18.43
C ALA A 31 -1.60 12.51 16.94
N ALA A 32 -2.37 11.82 16.09
CA ALA A 32 -2.46 12.19 14.71
C ALA A 32 -2.98 13.61 14.65
N ASN A 33 -2.08 14.53 14.32
CA ASN A 33 -2.47 15.89 14.06
C ASN A 33 -3.45 15.83 12.90
N TYR A 34 -4.65 16.34 13.11
CA TYR A 34 -5.63 16.50 12.06
C TYR A 34 -5.22 17.60 11.07
N GLU A 35 -3.93 17.82 10.97
CA GLU A 35 -3.30 18.70 10.01
C GLU A 35 -3.37 18.00 8.66
N ILE A 36 -4.15 18.55 7.79
CA ILE A 36 -4.14 18.15 6.42
C ILE A 36 -2.82 18.68 5.87
N GLY A 37 -1.85 17.80 5.78
CA GLY A 37 -0.72 18.02 4.92
C GLY A 37 -1.27 18.31 3.54
N TYR A 38 -0.54 19.05 2.79
CA TYR A 38 -0.80 19.38 1.43
C TYR A 38 -1.52 18.23 0.69
N GLU A 39 -2.40 18.54 -0.24
CA GLU A 39 -3.15 17.79 -1.24
C GLU A 39 -2.54 16.57 -1.83
N ILE A 40 -1.76 15.90 -1.09
CA ILE A 40 -1.00 14.81 -1.57
C ILE A 40 -1.95 13.75 -2.04
N MET A 41 -1.92 13.64 -3.31
CA MET A 41 -2.59 12.72 -4.15
C MET A 41 -2.52 11.28 -3.67
N ASN A 42 -1.51 10.94 -2.91
CA ASN A 42 -1.39 9.65 -2.27
C ASN A 42 -1.28 9.88 -0.77
N GLY A 43 -2.10 9.30 0.02
CA GLY A 43 -1.91 9.40 1.42
C GLY A 43 -3.18 9.26 2.20
N ASP A 44 -3.46 10.25 3.00
CA ASP A 44 -4.53 10.20 3.95
C ASP A 44 -5.90 10.09 3.26
N PHE A 45 -6.05 10.74 2.09
CA PHE A 45 -7.25 10.62 1.27
C PHE A 45 -7.36 9.27 0.56
N GLN A 46 -6.26 8.62 0.23
CA GLN A 46 -6.26 7.26 -0.32
C GLN A 46 -6.85 6.25 0.69
N ASN A 47 -6.69 6.51 1.97
CA ASN A 47 -7.31 5.72 3.03
C ASN A 47 -8.78 6.11 3.28
N TYR A 48 -9.12 7.38 3.09
CA TYR A 48 -10.44 7.93 3.43
C TYR A 48 -11.46 7.82 2.29
N ASN A 49 -11.08 8.12 1.06
CA ASN A 49 -12.03 8.19 -0.06
C ASN A 49 -12.75 6.86 -0.35
N PRO A 50 -12.07 5.68 -0.37
CA PRO A 50 -12.78 4.40 -0.52
C PRO A 50 -13.78 4.15 0.63
N VAL A 51 -13.48 4.64 1.83
CA VAL A 51 -14.41 4.54 2.97
C VAL A 51 -15.60 5.47 2.79
N ARG A 52 -15.44 6.65 2.17
CA ARG A 52 -16.57 7.54 1.84
C ARG A 52 -17.54 6.84 0.88
N HIS A 53 -17.05 6.16 -0.15
CA HIS A 53 -17.86 5.34 -1.06
C HIS A 53 -18.60 4.23 -0.29
N LEU A 54 -17.89 3.51 0.58
CA LEU A 54 -18.48 2.45 1.42
C LEU A 54 -19.61 2.99 2.31
N LEU A 55 -19.38 4.12 3.00
CA LEU A 55 -20.36 4.72 3.91
C LEU A 55 -21.53 5.37 3.16
N ALA A 56 -21.36 5.71 1.90
CA ALA A 56 -22.44 6.13 0.99
C ALA A 56 -23.28 4.94 0.47
N GLY A 57 -22.98 3.70 0.89
CA GLY A 57 -23.72 2.51 0.52
C GLY A 57 -23.33 1.91 -0.84
N GLN A 58 -22.24 2.35 -1.44
CA GLN A 58 -21.71 1.78 -2.66
C GLN A 58 -21.05 0.43 -2.41
N VAL A 59 -21.17 -0.48 -3.37
CA VAL A 59 -20.67 -1.86 -3.26
C VAL A 59 -19.20 -1.94 -3.65
N PRO A 60 -18.31 -2.40 -2.75
CA PRO A 60 -16.89 -2.53 -3.04
C PRO A 60 -16.63 -3.40 -4.28
N TYR A 61 -15.62 -3.04 -5.06
CA TYR A 61 -15.20 -3.69 -6.31
C TYR A 61 -16.20 -3.60 -7.48
N ARG A 62 -17.50 -3.34 -7.21
CA ARG A 62 -18.52 -3.16 -8.23
C ARG A 62 -18.69 -1.69 -8.60
N ASP A 63 -18.90 -0.85 -7.58
CA ASP A 63 -19.23 0.56 -7.73
C ASP A 63 -18.01 1.45 -7.55
N PHE A 64 -17.00 0.97 -6.80
CA PHE A 64 -15.74 1.68 -6.61
C PHE A 64 -14.54 0.73 -6.49
N THR A 65 -13.36 1.28 -6.77
CA THR A 65 -12.09 0.56 -6.76
C THR A 65 -11.56 0.40 -5.33
N VAL A 66 -11.22 -0.85 -4.96
CA VAL A 66 -10.53 -1.16 -3.70
C VAL A 66 -9.09 -1.54 -4.05
N TYR A 67 -8.19 -0.56 -4.10
CA TYR A 67 -6.83 -0.76 -4.58
C TYR A 67 -5.91 -1.41 -3.55
N LEU A 68 -5.97 -0.99 -2.28
CA LEU A 68 -5.06 -1.46 -1.24
C LEU A 68 -5.47 -2.79 -0.59
N GLY A 69 -6.72 -3.17 -0.74
CA GLY A 69 -7.31 -4.36 -0.15
C GLY A 69 -8.38 -4.06 0.90
N ALA A 70 -9.12 -5.10 1.27
CA ALA A 70 -10.29 -4.97 2.15
C ALA A 70 -9.91 -4.64 3.60
N GLY A 71 -8.70 -4.97 4.04
CA GLY A 71 -8.27 -4.79 5.43
C GLY A 71 -8.30 -3.33 5.88
N GLU A 72 -7.82 -2.43 5.03
CA GLU A 72 -7.84 -1.00 5.28
C GLU A 72 -9.26 -0.44 5.23
N LEU A 73 -9.98 -0.74 4.13
CA LEU A 73 -11.35 -0.29 3.91
C LEU A 73 -12.27 -0.61 5.09
N TYR A 74 -12.27 -1.86 5.54
CA TYR A 74 -13.17 -2.30 6.61
C TYR A 74 -12.67 -1.95 8.02
N SER A 75 -11.36 -1.80 8.23
CA SER A 75 -10.82 -1.37 9.51
C SER A 75 -11.18 0.09 9.79
N VAL A 76 -10.89 0.97 8.84
CA VAL A 76 -11.23 2.40 8.96
C VAL A 76 -12.73 2.60 8.90
N GLY A 77 -13.41 1.99 7.92
CA GLY A 77 -14.87 2.09 7.79
C GLY A 77 -15.63 1.61 9.02
N GLY A 78 -15.20 0.50 9.63
CA GLY A 78 -15.80 -0.01 10.87
C GLY A 78 -15.69 0.95 12.04
N LEU A 79 -14.56 1.66 12.18
CA LEU A 79 -14.41 2.68 13.21
C LEU A 79 -15.24 3.94 12.87
N LEU A 80 -15.30 4.36 11.62
CA LEU A 80 -16.09 5.55 11.22
C LEU A 80 -17.60 5.33 11.36
N LEU A 81 -18.09 4.10 11.28
CA LEU A 81 -19.49 3.80 11.62
C LEU A 81 -19.84 4.17 13.07
N VAL A 82 -18.87 4.08 13.99
CA VAL A 82 -19.06 4.41 15.41
C VAL A 82 -18.69 5.85 15.71
N LEU A 83 -17.60 6.33 15.13
CA LEU A 83 -17.05 7.67 15.40
C LEU A 83 -17.75 8.77 14.58
N GLY A 84 -18.38 8.41 13.46
CA GLY A 84 -18.91 9.31 12.45
C GLY A 84 -17.95 9.57 11.30
N ASN A 85 -18.50 10.00 10.16
CA ASN A 85 -17.76 10.17 8.92
C ASN A 85 -17.17 11.56 8.81
N SER A 86 -15.86 11.70 8.97
CA SER A 86 -15.10 12.89 8.60
C SER A 86 -13.64 12.54 8.36
N PHE A 87 -12.92 13.37 7.61
CA PHE A 87 -11.50 13.20 7.37
C PHE A 87 -10.69 13.10 8.68
N GLY A 88 -10.88 14.04 9.60
CA GLY A 88 -10.18 14.04 10.89
C GLY A 88 -10.38 12.75 11.70
N ARG A 89 -11.60 12.17 11.67
CA ARG A 89 -11.88 10.89 12.31
C ARG A 89 -11.26 9.73 11.56
N SER A 90 -11.13 9.82 10.24
CA SER A 90 -10.40 8.81 9.43
C SER A 90 -8.92 8.80 9.77
N MET A 91 -8.31 9.97 10.03
CA MET A 91 -6.93 10.08 10.50
C MET A 91 -6.74 9.38 11.85
N PHE A 92 -7.66 9.62 12.80
CA PHE A 92 -7.68 8.87 14.06
C PHE A 92 -7.77 7.36 13.81
N ALA A 93 -8.74 6.93 13.00
CA ALA A 93 -9.00 5.51 12.75
C ALA A 93 -7.79 4.82 12.09
N THR A 94 -7.18 5.47 11.10
CA THR A 94 -6.00 4.97 10.39
C THR A 94 -4.81 4.78 11.35
N ASN A 95 -4.52 5.80 12.15
CA ASN A 95 -3.39 5.75 13.10
C ASN A 95 -3.65 4.77 14.24
N PHE A 96 -4.89 4.71 14.75
CA PHE A 96 -5.30 3.70 15.72
C PHE A 96 -5.08 2.29 15.19
N CYS A 97 -5.61 1.97 14.01
CA CYS A 97 -5.49 0.64 13.43
C CYS A 97 -4.04 0.28 13.11
N THR A 98 -3.28 1.20 12.53
CA THR A 98 -1.87 0.99 12.21
C THR A 98 -1.07 0.61 13.45
N TRP A 99 -1.23 1.39 14.52
CA TRP A 99 -0.51 1.12 15.77
C TRP A 99 -1.01 -0.13 16.48
N PHE A 100 -2.31 -0.35 16.56
CA PHE A 100 -2.89 -1.53 17.18
C PHE A 100 -2.46 -2.83 16.47
N TYR A 101 -2.39 -2.84 15.15
CA TYR A 101 -1.91 -3.99 14.39
C TYR A 101 -0.41 -4.23 14.60
N PHE A 102 0.38 -3.18 14.72
CA PHE A 102 1.78 -3.31 15.13
C PHE A 102 1.91 -3.93 16.53
N GLU A 103 1.11 -3.52 17.49
CA GLU A 103 1.10 -4.10 18.84
C GLU A 103 0.68 -5.57 18.84
N LEU A 104 -0.26 -5.96 17.99
CA LEU A 104 -0.60 -7.37 17.78
C LEU A 104 0.57 -8.16 17.16
N LEU A 105 1.35 -7.55 16.27
CA LEU A 105 2.58 -8.14 15.75
C LEU A 105 3.62 -8.34 16.87
N VAL A 106 3.82 -7.34 17.72
CA VAL A 106 4.70 -7.46 18.92
C VAL A 106 4.25 -8.61 19.79
N LEU A 107 2.97 -8.71 20.08
CA LEU A 107 2.38 -9.80 20.86
C LEU A 107 2.63 -11.17 20.21
N ALA A 108 2.41 -11.28 18.90
CA ALA A 108 2.64 -12.52 18.15
C ALA A 108 4.12 -12.95 18.22
N VAL A 109 5.05 -12.02 18.00
CA VAL A 109 6.50 -12.30 18.13
C VAL A 109 6.85 -12.74 19.54
N CYS A 110 6.35 -12.06 20.57
CA CYS A 110 6.60 -12.46 21.96
C CYS A 110 6.06 -13.86 22.26
N LEU A 111 4.87 -14.21 21.75
CA LEU A 111 4.29 -15.54 21.92
C LEU A 111 5.13 -16.62 21.24
N VAL A 112 5.63 -16.35 20.04
CA VAL A 112 6.46 -17.29 19.28
C VAL A 112 7.81 -17.49 19.94
N VAL A 113 8.53 -16.41 20.27
CA VAL A 113 9.90 -16.46 20.77
C VAL A 113 9.96 -16.93 22.22
N ILE A 114 9.14 -16.35 23.09
CA ILE A 114 9.18 -16.63 24.52
C ILE A 114 8.51 -17.96 24.84
N GLY A 115 7.41 -18.29 24.17
CA GLY A 115 6.72 -19.59 24.25
C GLY A 115 5.85 -19.79 25.48
N THR A 116 5.91 -18.95 26.52
CA THR A 116 5.03 -18.99 27.70
C THR A 116 4.08 -17.80 27.70
N ALA A 117 2.78 -18.05 27.76
CA ALA A 117 1.76 -16.99 27.60
C ALA A 117 1.89 -15.86 28.64
N ARG A 118 2.31 -16.17 29.87
CA ARG A 118 2.47 -15.16 30.93
C ARG A 118 3.64 -14.22 30.64
N ALA A 119 4.83 -14.77 30.36
CA ALA A 119 6.03 -13.98 30.07
C ALA A 119 5.88 -13.26 28.71
N ALA A 120 5.25 -13.89 27.72
CA ALA A 120 5.00 -13.26 26.42
C ALA A 120 4.09 -12.03 26.54
N ARG A 121 3.01 -12.10 27.34
CA ARG A 121 2.14 -10.93 27.59
C ARG A 121 2.89 -9.80 28.29
N ALA A 122 3.68 -10.14 29.32
CA ALA A 122 4.49 -9.15 30.03
C ALA A 122 5.52 -8.48 29.10
N ALA A 123 6.22 -9.28 28.30
CA ALA A 123 7.18 -8.77 27.32
C ALA A 123 6.50 -7.91 26.23
N ALA A 124 5.35 -8.35 25.72
CA ALA A 124 4.59 -7.57 24.73
C ALA A 124 4.16 -6.22 25.32
N LEU A 125 3.59 -6.21 26.53
CA LEU A 125 3.23 -4.96 27.20
C LEU A 125 4.43 -4.03 27.39
N ALA A 126 5.58 -4.56 27.83
CA ALA A 126 6.78 -3.76 28.03
C ALA A 126 7.30 -3.19 26.69
N LEU A 127 7.43 -4.02 25.66
CA LEU A 127 7.91 -3.59 24.35
C LEU A 127 6.98 -2.57 23.70
N CYS A 128 5.66 -2.82 23.71
CA CYS A 128 4.69 -1.85 23.19
C CYS A 128 4.77 -0.52 23.92
N SER A 129 4.90 -0.53 25.26
CA SER A 129 5.04 0.70 26.05
C SER A 129 6.32 1.45 25.72
N VAL A 130 7.46 0.74 25.59
CA VAL A 130 8.74 1.35 25.21
C VAL A 130 8.68 1.92 23.80
N PHE A 131 8.21 1.17 22.84
CA PHE A 131 8.08 1.65 21.45
C PHE A 131 7.13 2.84 21.36
N PHE A 132 6.03 2.81 22.09
CA PHE A 132 5.12 3.95 22.17
C PHE A 132 5.83 5.21 22.70
N ALA A 133 6.64 5.09 23.76
CA ALA A 133 7.39 6.22 24.31
C ALA A 133 8.39 6.81 23.30
N TYR A 134 9.08 5.96 22.53
CA TYR A 134 9.98 6.42 21.47
C TYR A 134 9.23 7.17 20.36
N VAL A 135 8.10 6.65 19.92
CA VAL A 135 7.33 7.21 18.81
C VAL A 135 6.61 8.49 19.20
N GLN A 136 6.25 8.64 20.47
CA GLN A 136 5.62 9.87 20.96
C GLN A 136 6.61 11.01 21.26
N GLY A 137 7.88 10.86 20.89
CA GLY A 137 8.86 11.94 20.99
C GLY A 137 9.49 12.10 22.37
N ALA A 138 9.47 11.06 23.20
CA ALA A 138 10.24 11.06 24.42
C ALA A 138 11.74 11.17 24.10
N ASN A 139 12.48 12.02 24.83
CA ASN A 139 13.93 12.17 24.71
C ASN A 139 14.63 10.96 25.34
N LEU A 140 14.52 9.82 24.67
CA LEU A 140 15.14 8.56 25.07
C LEU A 140 16.46 8.35 24.32
N PRO A 141 17.44 7.64 24.92
CA PRO A 141 18.67 7.28 24.22
C PRO A 141 18.37 6.53 22.91
N PHE A 142 19.12 6.84 21.85
CA PHE A 142 18.94 6.22 20.52
C PHE A 142 17.57 6.49 19.86
N ALA A 143 16.88 7.57 20.24
CA ALA A 143 15.54 7.87 19.71
C ALA A 143 15.52 7.94 18.17
N GLY A 144 16.51 8.56 17.54
CA GLY A 144 16.60 8.64 16.07
C GLY A 144 16.67 7.27 15.41
N GLN A 145 17.53 6.38 15.91
CA GLN A 145 17.70 5.03 15.37
C GLN A 145 16.45 4.17 15.56
N VAL A 146 15.85 4.21 16.75
CA VAL A 146 14.61 3.46 17.04
C VAL A 146 13.46 3.99 16.19
N ASN A 147 13.30 5.30 16.04
CA ASN A 147 12.27 5.90 15.19
C ASN A 147 12.47 5.55 13.71
N THR A 148 13.70 5.47 13.22
CA THR A 148 14.00 5.00 11.86
C THR A 148 13.54 3.55 11.67
N LEU A 149 13.84 2.65 12.64
CA LEU A 149 13.41 1.25 12.59
C LEU A 149 11.89 1.09 12.71
N LEU A 150 11.23 1.97 13.46
CA LEU A 150 9.79 1.95 13.68
C LEU A 150 9.02 2.86 12.72
N SER A 151 9.69 3.58 11.82
CA SER A 151 9.06 4.58 10.93
C SER A 151 7.85 4.04 10.19
N TYR A 152 7.90 2.78 9.79
CA TYR A 152 6.82 2.11 9.08
C TYR A 152 5.60 1.81 9.96
N ALA A 153 5.82 1.50 11.24
CA ALA A 153 4.76 1.27 12.22
C ALA A 153 4.23 2.57 12.80
N ALA A 154 5.08 3.60 12.80
CA ALA A 154 4.83 4.91 13.37
C ALA A 154 4.38 5.95 12.33
N ALA A 155 4.35 5.60 11.05
CA ALA A 155 3.94 6.51 9.99
C ALA A 155 2.57 7.12 10.29
N ASN A 156 2.51 8.44 10.30
CA ASN A 156 1.26 9.15 10.43
C ASN A 156 0.51 9.07 9.10
N GLY A 157 -0.73 8.68 9.16
CA GLY A 157 -1.72 8.85 8.12
C GLY A 157 -1.51 8.02 6.87
N ASN A 158 -0.47 8.29 6.15
CA ASN A 158 -0.34 7.81 4.79
C ASN A 158 -0.23 6.30 4.67
N SER A 159 -1.12 5.74 3.89
CA SER A 159 -1.12 4.35 3.47
C SER A 159 -0.89 3.38 4.62
N ALA A 160 -1.86 3.23 5.46
CA ALA A 160 -2.03 2.24 6.53
C ALA A 160 -1.24 0.92 6.34
N ARG A 161 0.08 1.05 6.23
CA ARG A 161 0.98 -0.03 5.79
C ARG A 161 0.97 -1.20 6.75
N MET A 162 0.79 -0.92 8.05
CA MET A 162 0.59 -2.01 9.02
C MET A 162 -0.79 -2.64 8.91
N MET A 163 -1.81 -1.94 8.45
CA MET A 163 -3.09 -2.54 8.10
C MET A 163 -3.00 -3.43 6.85
N ARG A 164 -2.14 -3.09 5.89
CA ARG A 164 -1.83 -3.99 4.77
C ARG A 164 -1.14 -5.26 5.26
N SER A 165 -0.29 -5.18 6.29
CA SER A 165 0.34 -6.34 6.91
C SER A 165 -0.56 -7.09 7.91
N ALA A 166 -1.74 -6.58 8.21
CA ALA A 166 -2.69 -7.20 9.14
C ALA A 166 -3.05 -8.63 8.75
N ALA A 167 -3.12 -8.91 7.45
CA ALA A 167 -3.38 -10.27 6.96
C ALA A 167 -2.36 -11.29 7.50
N LEU A 168 -1.07 -10.96 7.47
CA LEU A 168 -0.02 -11.81 8.00
C LEU A 168 -0.12 -11.92 9.53
N THR A 169 -0.29 -10.80 10.22
CA THR A 169 -0.39 -10.75 11.68
C THR A 169 -1.58 -11.56 12.18
N LEU A 170 -2.74 -11.36 11.59
CA LEU A 170 -3.96 -12.09 11.94
C LEU A 170 -3.85 -13.58 11.63
N ALA A 171 -3.27 -13.94 10.49
CA ALA A 171 -3.06 -15.34 10.13
C ALA A 171 -2.13 -16.05 11.12
N VAL A 172 -1.04 -15.40 11.56
CA VAL A 172 -0.15 -15.95 12.58
C VAL A 172 -0.85 -16.05 13.93
N LEU A 173 -1.64 -15.04 14.33
CA LEU A 173 -2.43 -15.10 15.55
C LEU A 173 -3.44 -16.26 15.51
N VAL A 174 -4.10 -16.48 14.37
CA VAL A 174 -5.02 -17.59 14.18
C VAL A 174 -4.29 -18.94 14.27
N ILE A 175 -3.06 -19.04 13.70
CA ILE A 175 -2.22 -20.23 13.86
C ILE A 175 -1.95 -20.48 15.34
N LEU A 176 -1.49 -19.46 16.07
CA LEU A 176 -1.16 -19.58 17.49
C LEU A 176 -2.37 -19.92 18.34
N LEU A 177 -3.50 -19.27 18.11
CA LEU A 177 -4.77 -19.53 18.80
C LEU A 177 -5.31 -20.93 18.45
N GLY A 178 -5.31 -21.30 17.19
CA GLY A 178 -5.79 -22.61 16.74
C GLY A 178 -5.02 -23.75 17.39
N LEU A 179 -3.71 -23.58 17.55
CA LEU A 179 -2.85 -24.59 18.16
C LEU A 179 -2.94 -24.61 19.69
N HIS A 180 -3.20 -23.49 20.32
CA HIS A 180 -3.52 -23.44 21.75
C HIS A 180 -4.82 -24.22 22.02
N PHE A 181 -5.84 -24.09 21.21
CA PHE A 181 -7.10 -24.86 21.34
C PHE A 181 -6.91 -26.35 21.03
N TRP A 182 -6.05 -26.72 20.06
CA TRP A 182 -5.81 -28.12 19.72
C TRP A 182 -5.17 -28.92 20.86
N GLN A 183 -4.36 -28.28 21.67
CA GLN A 183 -3.72 -28.95 22.83
C GLN A 183 -4.67 -29.18 23.99
N GLN A 184 -5.83 -28.49 24.06
CA GLN A 184 -6.71 -28.53 25.23
C GLN A 184 -7.99 -29.35 25.03
N ASP A 185 -8.43 -29.63 23.79
CA ASP A 185 -9.70 -30.29 23.55
C ASP A 185 -9.76 -31.07 22.24
N THR A 186 -9.76 -32.41 22.35
CA THR A 186 -9.89 -33.30 21.20
C THR A 186 -11.34 -33.47 20.71
N SER A 187 -12.32 -32.94 21.44
CA SER A 187 -13.75 -33.14 21.16
C SER A 187 -14.36 -32.16 20.17
N ARG A 188 -13.76 -30.99 19.96
CA ARG A 188 -14.27 -29.93 19.04
C ARG A 188 -13.66 -30.02 17.65
N ARG A 189 -14.07 -31.01 16.87
CA ARG A 189 -13.53 -31.29 15.53
C ARG A 189 -13.67 -30.15 14.50
N LEU A 190 -14.68 -29.27 14.64
CA LEU A 190 -14.94 -28.18 13.71
C LEU A 190 -13.97 -26.97 13.87
N LEU A 191 -13.42 -26.81 15.07
CA LEU A 191 -12.45 -25.74 15.38
C LEU A 191 -11.00 -26.25 15.40
N ALA A 192 -10.73 -27.42 14.81
CA ALA A 192 -9.38 -27.96 14.76
C ALA A 192 -8.44 -27.03 13.98
N PRO A 193 -7.19 -26.84 14.40
CA PRO A 193 -6.19 -26.04 13.70
C PRO A 193 -6.03 -26.43 12.23
N ALA A 194 -6.23 -27.72 11.93
CA ALA A 194 -6.21 -28.25 10.58
C ALA A 194 -7.34 -27.70 9.68
N VAL A 195 -8.33 -27.00 10.23
CA VAL A 195 -9.40 -26.30 9.51
C VAL A 195 -9.24 -24.79 9.63
N LEU A 196 -9.05 -24.27 10.85
CA LEU A 196 -9.00 -22.83 11.10
C LEU A 196 -7.78 -22.15 10.46
N VAL A 197 -6.61 -22.78 10.52
CA VAL A 197 -5.39 -22.20 9.96
C VAL A 197 -5.47 -22.05 8.43
N PRO A 198 -5.77 -23.12 7.66
CA PRO A 198 -5.91 -22.98 6.21
C PRO A 198 -7.09 -22.09 5.82
N PHE A 199 -8.21 -22.15 6.52
CA PHE A 199 -9.35 -21.26 6.28
C PHE A 199 -8.96 -19.80 6.43
N ALA A 200 -8.32 -19.42 7.55
CA ALA A 200 -7.88 -18.07 7.80
C ALA A 200 -6.79 -17.63 6.81
N ALA A 201 -5.86 -18.52 6.44
CA ALA A 201 -4.84 -18.22 5.45
C ALA A 201 -5.46 -17.82 4.11
N GLY A 202 -6.47 -18.54 3.64
CA GLY A 202 -7.22 -18.17 2.44
C GLY A 202 -8.10 -16.93 2.65
N PHE A 203 -8.78 -16.83 3.79
CA PHE A 203 -9.69 -15.73 4.10
C PHE A 203 -8.99 -14.35 4.08
N PHE A 204 -7.75 -14.26 4.56
CA PHE A 204 -7.04 -13.00 4.64
C PHE A 204 -6.28 -12.62 3.36
N VAL A 205 -6.28 -13.45 2.30
CA VAL A 205 -5.62 -13.09 1.04
C VAL A 205 -6.13 -11.77 0.45
N PRO A 206 -7.44 -11.51 0.28
CA PRO A 206 -7.92 -10.29 -0.33
C PRO A 206 -7.98 -9.09 0.65
N TRP A 207 -7.54 -9.27 1.90
CA TRP A 207 -7.50 -8.20 2.89
C TRP A 207 -6.30 -7.26 2.68
N SER A 208 -5.27 -7.73 1.95
CA SER A 208 -4.14 -6.92 1.53
C SER A 208 -3.71 -7.38 0.14
N ASN A 209 -3.82 -6.51 -0.85
CA ASN A 209 -3.52 -6.87 -2.24
C ASN A 209 -2.04 -7.16 -2.47
N ASP A 210 -1.16 -6.49 -1.74
CA ASP A 210 0.29 -6.64 -1.85
C ASP A 210 0.86 -7.70 -0.88
N MET A 211 0.28 -7.85 0.30
CA MET A 211 0.83 -8.74 1.33
C MET A 211 0.06 -10.05 1.52
N GLY A 212 -1.21 -10.10 1.13
CA GLY A 212 -2.05 -11.27 1.34
C GLY A 212 -1.49 -12.54 0.69
N GLY A 213 -0.93 -12.42 -0.51
CA GLY A 213 -0.25 -13.51 -1.20
C GLY A 213 1.02 -13.98 -0.48
N ALA A 214 1.86 -13.05 -0.03
CA ALA A 214 3.07 -13.35 0.75
C ALA A 214 2.73 -14.05 2.07
N ALA A 215 1.70 -13.58 2.76
CA ALA A 215 1.19 -14.19 3.99
C ALA A 215 0.70 -15.62 3.73
N TYR A 216 -0.10 -15.82 2.69
CA TYR A 216 -0.60 -17.14 2.33
C TYR A 216 0.52 -18.15 2.05
N ILE A 217 1.49 -17.76 1.22
CA ILE A 217 2.63 -18.63 0.86
C ILE A 217 3.45 -18.96 2.11
N SER A 218 3.79 -17.97 2.93
CA SER A 218 4.62 -18.19 4.13
C SER A 218 3.94 -19.09 5.16
N ILE A 219 2.63 -18.96 5.34
CA ILE A 219 1.84 -19.82 6.22
C ILE A 219 1.75 -21.24 5.66
N ALA A 220 1.51 -21.37 4.36
CA ALA A 220 1.44 -22.68 3.70
C ALA A 220 2.76 -23.44 3.84
N LEU A 221 3.90 -22.76 3.64
CA LEU A 221 5.22 -23.37 3.79
C LEU A 221 5.51 -23.73 5.26
N GLY A 222 5.24 -22.82 6.22
CA GLY A 222 5.43 -23.10 7.65
C GLY A 222 4.55 -24.28 8.13
N TYR A 223 3.31 -24.32 7.69
CA TYR A 223 2.40 -25.44 7.96
C TYR A 223 2.89 -26.73 7.30
N GLY A 224 3.35 -26.67 6.06
CA GLY A 224 3.93 -27.81 5.33
C GLY A 224 5.15 -28.41 6.03
N LEU A 225 6.10 -27.58 6.47
CA LEU A 225 7.26 -28.04 7.26
C LEU A 225 6.81 -28.70 8.58
N TYR A 226 5.81 -28.17 9.23
CA TYR A 226 5.25 -28.77 10.43
C TYR A 226 4.57 -30.12 10.13
N LEU A 227 3.84 -30.28 9.02
CA LEU A 227 3.27 -31.56 8.59
C LEU A 227 4.34 -32.61 8.28
N ILE A 228 5.43 -32.20 7.60
CA ILE A 228 6.57 -33.10 7.33
C ILE A 228 7.15 -33.62 8.64
N ARG A 229 7.35 -32.74 9.64
CA ARG A 229 7.80 -33.20 10.96
C ARG A 229 6.81 -34.15 11.63
N LEU A 230 5.52 -33.87 11.56
CA LEU A 230 4.48 -34.63 12.26
C LEU A 230 4.26 -36.02 11.62
N TYR A 231 4.35 -36.10 10.29
CA TYR A 231 4.02 -37.29 9.51
C TYR A 231 5.20 -37.82 8.67
N ARG A 232 6.44 -37.57 9.11
CA ARG A 232 7.68 -37.94 8.38
C ARG A 232 7.74 -39.42 7.95
N SER A 233 7.04 -40.31 8.62
CA SER A 233 6.94 -41.75 8.30
C SER A 233 5.76 -42.10 7.40
N SER A 234 4.94 -41.14 6.95
CA SER A 234 3.72 -41.41 6.20
C SER A 234 3.44 -40.31 5.17
N ILE A 235 4.00 -40.47 3.97
CA ILE A 235 3.82 -39.55 2.83
C ILE A 235 2.32 -39.38 2.51
N GLY A 236 1.54 -40.47 2.52
CA GLY A 236 0.10 -40.41 2.26
C GLY A 236 -0.66 -39.46 3.20
N LYS A 237 -0.27 -39.41 4.48
CA LYS A 237 -0.88 -38.44 5.42
C LYS A 237 -0.47 -37.01 5.10
N ILE A 238 0.77 -36.76 4.68
CA ILE A 238 1.21 -35.43 4.26
C ILE A 238 0.39 -34.96 3.06
N VAL A 239 0.24 -35.81 2.03
CA VAL A 239 -0.55 -35.49 0.85
C VAL A 239 -2.01 -35.15 1.22
N VAL A 240 -2.67 -36.01 2.01
CA VAL A 240 -4.05 -35.78 2.43
C VAL A 240 -4.21 -34.47 3.20
N GLN A 241 -3.30 -34.16 4.11
CA GLN A 241 -3.36 -32.91 4.87
C GLN A 241 -3.05 -31.67 4.02
N THR A 242 -2.16 -31.79 3.04
CA THR A 242 -1.89 -30.73 2.06
C THR A 242 -3.10 -30.45 1.18
N LEU A 243 -3.75 -31.50 0.65
CA LEU A 243 -4.99 -31.35 -0.11
C LEU A 243 -6.10 -30.71 0.74
N ARG A 244 -6.24 -31.15 2.01
CA ARG A 244 -7.16 -30.53 2.96
C ARG A 244 -6.84 -29.05 3.18
N TYR A 245 -5.56 -28.69 3.32
CA TYR A 245 -5.12 -27.29 3.43
C TYR A 245 -5.58 -26.48 2.23
N ILE A 246 -5.31 -26.95 1.02
CA ILE A 246 -5.68 -26.27 -0.23
C ILE A 246 -7.19 -26.06 -0.30
N VAL A 247 -7.98 -27.13 -0.15
CA VAL A 247 -9.44 -27.05 -0.23
C VAL A 247 -10.00 -26.08 0.82
N THR A 248 -9.53 -26.18 2.06
CA THR A 248 -10.04 -25.33 3.15
C THR A 248 -9.64 -23.86 2.97
N SER A 249 -8.44 -23.59 2.43
CA SER A 249 -8.01 -22.22 2.14
C SER A 249 -8.78 -21.62 0.95
N VAL A 250 -9.09 -22.40 -0.08
CA VAL A 250 -9.96 -21.96 -1.18
C VAL A 250 -11.36 -21.61 -0.69
N VAL A 251 -11.92 -22.42 0.22
CA VAL A 251 -13.20 -22.09 0.87
C VAL A 251 -13.09 -20.80 1.67
N GLY A 252 -12.01 -20.60 2.44
CA GLY A 252 -11.75 -19.38 3.19
C GLY A 252 -11.68 -18.15 2.26
N LEU A 253 -10.95 -18.26 1.16
CA LEU A 253 -10.87 -17.22 0.13
C LEU A 253 -12.24 -16.90 -0.47
N GLY A 254 -12.99 -17.93 -0.87
CA GLY A 254 -14.34 -17.76 -1.43
C GLY A 254 -15.31 -17.05 -0.48
N VAL A 255 -15.31 -17.45 0.79
CA VAL A 255 -16.12 -16.80 1.84
C VAL A 255 -15.68 -15.34 2.02
N SER A 256 -14.38 -15.07 2.08
CA SER A 256 -13.86 -13.71 2.21
C SER A 256 -14.30 -12.85 1.04
N VAL A 257 -14.09 -13.30 -0.19
CA VAL A 257 -14.44 -12.56 -1.41
C VAL A 257 -15.95 -12.25 -1.45
N LEU A 258 -16.81 -13.22 -1.08
CA LEU A 258 -18.24 -12.98 -1.00
C LEU A 258 -18.60 -11.90 0.02
N LEU A 259 -17.95 -11.91 1.18
CA LEU A 259 -18.21 -10.93 2.24
C LEU A 259 -17.71 -9.53 1.86
N ILE A 260 -16.45 -9.41 1.42
CA ILE A 260 -15.83 -8.10 1.13
C ILE A 260 -16.40 -7.41 -0.12
N SER A 261 -16.99 -8.17 -1.02
CA SER A 261 -17.65 -7.66 -2.24
C SER A 261 -19.17 -7.59 -2.12
N TRP A 262 -19.71 -7.77 -0.93
CA TRP A 262 -21.15 -7.79 -0.66
C TRP A 262 -21.92 -8.70 -1.61
N GLY A 263 -21.41 -9.91 -1.86
CA GLY A 263 -22.04 -10.90 -2.73
C GLY A 263 -21.73 -10.74 -4.23
N HIS A 264 -20.76 -9.91 -4.60
CA HIS A 264 -20.34 -9.68 -6.00
C HIS A 264 -18.94 -10.22 -6.32
N PRO A 265 -18.66 -11.53 -6.16
CA PRO A 265 -17.31 -12.09 -6.28
C PRO A 265 -16.69 -11.90 -7.68
N LEU A 266 -17.51 -11.84 -8.72
CA LEU A 266 -17.03 -11.58 -10.08
C LEU A 266 -16.50 -10.15 -10.27
N ALA A 267 -17.00 -9.18 -9.50
CA ALA A 267 -16.49 -7.82 -9.53
C ALA A 267 -15.06 -7.78 -8.95
N TRP A 268 -14.86 -8.41 -7.79
CA TRP A 268 -13.52 -8.59 -7.20
C TRP A 268 -12.55 -9.27 -8.17
N LEU A 269 -12.96 -10.38 -8.79
CA LEU A 269 -12.11 -11.12 -9.72
C LEU A 269 -11.70 -10.28 -10.94
N ARG A 270 -12.65 -9.52 -11.50
CA ARG A 270 -12.40 -8.63 -12.66
C ARG A 270 -11.42 -7.52 -12.31
N GLN A 271 -11.62 -6.84 -11.18
CA GLN A 271 -10.71 -5.79 -10.74
C GLN A 271 -9.32 -6.35 -10.45
N THR A 272 -9.21 -7.44 -9.70
CA THR A 272 -7.92 -8.08 -9.36
C THR A 272 -7.17 -8.50 -10.63
N ARG A 273 -7.87 -9.11 -11.61
CA ARG A 273 -7.26 -9.49 -12.89
C ARG A 273 -6.77 -8.29 -13.68
N GLY A 274 -7.57 -7.23 -13.77
CA GLY A 274 -7.19 -5.98 -14.44
C GLY A 274 -5.95 -5.36 -13.80
N THR A 275 -5.98 -5.19 -12.49
CA THR A 275 -4.85 -4.65 -11.73
C THR A 275 -3.58 -5.48 -11.93
N SER A 276 -3.65 -6.81 -11.80
CA SER A 276 -2.48 -7.68 -12.00
C SER A 276 -1.92 -7.63 -13.42
N ALA A 277 -2.77 -7.48 -14.43
CA ALA A 277 -2.31 -7.39 -15.83
C ALA A 277 -1.56 -6.09 -16.12
N TYR A 278 -1.97 -4.99 -15.48
CA TYR A 278 -1.40 -3.67 -15.74
C TYR A 278 -0.23 -3.32 -14.84
N GLN A 279 -0.26 -3.73 -13.58
CA GLN A 279 0.64 -3.21 -12.56
C GLN A 279 2.12 -3.46 -12.86
N THR A 280 2.46 -4.54 -13.53
CA THR A 280 3.85 -4.86 -13.89
C THR A 280 4.44 -3.88 -14.91
N TRP A 281 3.76 -3.64 -16.03
CA TRP A 281 4.27 -2.74 -17.06
C TRP A 281 4.01 -1.27 -16.74
N TYR A 282 2.87 -0.94 -16.14
CA TYR A 282 2.46 0.43 -15.88
C TYR A 282 3.43 1.18 -14.94
N TYR A 283 4.02 0.48 -13.96
CA TYR A 283 5.02 1.05 -13.06
C TYR A 283 6.47 0.72 -13.47
N GLY A 284 6.68 0.00 -14.54
CA GLY A 284 8.00 -0.27 -15.11
C GLY A 284 8.92 -1.17 -14.28
N ASN A 285 8.37 -2.07 -13.47
CA ASN A 285 9.15 -2.96 -12.62
C ASN A 285 9.32 -4.36 -13.23
N THR A 286 10.54 -4.89 -13.23
CA THR A 286 10.86 -6.27 -13.64
C THR A 286 11.26 -7.12 -12.44
N LEU A 287 11.07 -8.43 -12.54
CA LEU A 287 11.56 -9.38 -11.53
C LEU A 287 13.08 -9.38 -11.48
N SER A 288 13.74 -9.28 -12.64
CA SER A 288 15.20 -9.25 -12.74
C SER A 288 15.82 -8.06 -12.03
N ASP A 289 15.22 -6.86 -12.12
CA ASP A 289 15.69 -5.69 -11.38
C ASP A 289 15.72 -5.97 -9.87
N ARG A 290 14.77 -6.75 -9.37
CA ARG A 290 14.69 -7.11 -7.96
C ARG A 290 15.65 -8.22 -7.56
N VAL A 291 15.84 -9.21 -8.43
CA VAL A 291 16.80 -10.29 -8.19
C VAL A 291 18.23 -9.75 -8.26
N CYS A 292 18.53 -8.90 -9.23
CA CYS A 292 19.82 -8.21 -9.30
C CYS A 292 20.07 -7.32 -8.08
N SER A 293 19.08 -6.54 -7.65
CA SER A 293 19.14 -5.73 -6.43
C SER A 293 19.43 -6.56 -5.17
N VAL A 294 18.91 -7.79 -5.10
CA VAL A 294 19.22 -8.75 -4.02
C VAL A 294 20.66 -9.25 -4.13
N ALA A 295 21.11 -9.60 -5.35
CA ALA A 295 22.45 -10.11 -5.60
C ALA A 295 23.53 -9.05 -5.31
N ASP A 296 23.23 -7.79 -5.57
CA ASP A 296 24.12 -6.64 -5.30
C ASP A 296 24.16 -6.22 -3.83
N LEU A 297 23.56 -7.02 -2.92
CA LEU A 297 23.47 -6.74 -1.48
C LEU A 297 22.80 -5.40 -1.14
N HIS A 298 22.01 -4.84 -2.02
CA HIS A 298 21.16 -3.67 -1.73
C HIS A 298 19.98 -4.00 -0.81
N TRP A 299 19.90 -5.24 -0.35
CA TRP A 299 18.91 -5.64 0.64
C TRP A 299 19.21 -4.98 1.98
N PRO A 300 18.22 -4.31 2.60
CA PRO A 300 18.39 -3.79 3.94
C PRO A 300 18.75 -4.92 4.91
N GLY A 301 19.68 -4.67 5.80
CA GLY A 301 20.11 -5.64 6.82
C GLY A 301 18.97 -6.27 7.62
N ALA A 302 17.85 -5.55 7.78
CA ALA A 302 16.63 -6.04 8.41
C ALA A 302 15.98 -7.22 7.64
N ALA A 303 15.97 -7.19 6.30
CA ALA A 303 15.43 -8.29 5.49
C ALA A 303 16.34 -9.52 5.56
N VAL A 304 17.66 -9.32 5.54
CA VAL A 304 18.65 -10.39 5.74
C VAL A 304 18.50 -11.02 7.14
N PHE A 305 18.31 -10.20 8.17
CA PHE A 305 18.04 -10.69 9.52
C PHE A 305 16.75 -11.52 9.59
N CYS A 306 15.66 -11.07 8.93
CA CYS A 306 14.42 -11.83 8.86
C CYS A 306 14.59 -13.16 8.13
N LEU A 307 15.39 -13.21 7.06
CA LEU A 307 15.70 -14.45 6.34
C LEU A 307 16.50 -15.43 7.23
N ALA A 308 17.53 -14.94 7.92
CA ALA A 308 18.30 -15.76 8.86
C ALA A 308 17.42 -16.30 10.00
N ALA A 309 16.51 -15.46 10.52
CA ALA A 309 15.54 -15.88 11.53
C ALA A 309 14.56 -16.93 10.97
N ALA A 310 14.11 -16.79 9.72
CA ALA A 310 13.26 -17.79 9.06
C ALA A 310 13.96 -19.15 8.97
N LEU A 311 15.23 -19.18 8.58
CA LEU A 311 16.03 -20.41 8.55
C LEU A 311 16.19 -21.01 9.95
N ALA A 312 16.47 -20.20 10.97
CA ALA A 312 16.55 -20.64 12.35
C ALA A 312 15.25 -21.24 12.86
N PHE A 313 14.10 -20.62 12.53
CA PHE A 313 12.79 -21.17 12.85
C PHE A 313 12.49 -22.46 12.07
N ALA A 314 12.87 -22.57 10.79
CA ALA A 314 12.72 -23.78 10.00
C ALA A 314 13.48 -24.96 10.65
N ILE A 315 14.73 -24.76 11.04
CA ILE A 315 15.53 -25.75 11.78
C ILE A 315 14.86 -26.08 13.12
N SER A 316 14.37 -25.08 13.83
CA SER A 316 13.71 -25.26 15.13
C SER A 316 12.45 -26.12 15.04
N ILE A 317 11.70 -26.08 13.91
CA ILE A 317 10.55 -26.97 13.67
C ILE A 317 10.94 -28.44 13.85
N PHE A 318 12.12 -28.84 13.37
CA PHE A 318 12.58 -30.24 13.42
C PHE A 318 13.30 -30.60 14.71
N VAL A 319 14.04 -29.68 15.31
CA VAL A 319 14.87 -29.90 16.49
C VAL A 319 14.05 -29.84 17.80
N CYS A 320 13.00 -29.04 17.85
CA CYS A 320 12.20 -28.87 19.06
C CYS A 320 11.56 -30.21 19.52
N ARG A 321 11.74 -30.56 20.80
CA ARG A 321 11.20 -31.81 21.37
C ARG A 321 9.67 -31.79 21.44
N SER A 322 9.06 -30.69 21.83
CA SER A 322 7.61 -30.58 22.01
C SER A 322 6.89 -30.20 20.70
N LYS A 323 5.70 -30.76 20.49
CA LYS A 323 4.82 -30.35 19.38
C LYS A 323 4.48 -28.87 19.44
N ARG A 324 4.25 -28.33 20.65
CA ARG A 324 3.95 -26.91 20.86
C ARG A 324 5.07 -26.01 20.37
N SER A 325 6.32 -26.31 20.76
CA SER A 325 7.47 -25.51 20.35
C SER A 325 7.69 -25.54 18.84
N ALA A 326 7.47 -26.69 18.21
CA ALA A 326 7.57 -26.83 16.76
C ALA A 326 6.52 -26.00 16.01
N VAL A 327 5.35 -25.90 16.58
CA VAL A 327 4.28 -25.07 16.02
C VAL A 327 4.58 -23.59 16.19
N LEU A 328 5.07 -23.17 17.36
CA LEU A 328 5.51 -21.79 17.55
C LEU A 328 6.64 -21.45 16.57
N ALA A 329 7.56 -22.39 16.35
CA ALA A 329 8.61 -22.22 15.33
C ALA A 329 8.03 -22.09 13.91
N ALA A 330 6.98 -22.85 13.57
CA ALA A 330 6.30 -22.71 12.28
C ALA A 330 5.62 -21.32 12.13
N GLY A 331 5.02 -20.79 13.20
CA GLY A 331 4.51 -19.43 13.26
C GLY A 331 5.60 -18.37 13.07
N GLY A 332 6.75 -18.54 13.75
CA GLY A 332 7.91 -17.66 13.58
C GLY A 332 8.49 -17.70 12.17
N PHE A 333 8.56 -18.89 11.58
CA PHE A 333 8.95 -19.05 10.17
C PHE A 333 8.00 -18.30 9.24
N ALA A 334 6.69 -18.46 9.43
CA ALA A 334 5.70 -17.78 8.59
C ALA A 334 5.78 -16.24 8.71
N LEU A 335 5.99 -15.71 9.93
CA LEU A 335 6.18 -14.27 10.15
C LEU A 335 7.41 -13.73 9.41
N THR A 336 8.55 -14.35 9.63
CA THR A 336 9.84 -13.86 9.10
C THR A 336 9.93 -14.06 7.60
N LEU A 337 9.52 -15.23 7.08
CA LEU A 337 9.46 -15.48 5.64
C LEU A 337 8.44 -14.57 4.94
N GLY A 338 7.28 -14.33 5.55
CA GLY A 338 6.26 -13.45 5.00
C GLY A 338 6.75 -12.03 4.79
N MET A 339 7.56 -11.49 5.71
CA MET A 339 8.17 -10.17 5.53
C MET A 339 9.21 -10.17 4.40
N VAL A 340 9.97 -11.23 4.22
CA VAL A 340 10.91 -11.37 3.11
C VAL A 340 10.19 -11.49 1.77
N LEU A 341 9.17 -12.33 1.70
CA LEU A 341 8.37 -12.50 0.48
C LEU A 341 7.61 -11.22 0.11
N TRP A 342 7.10 -10.49 1.09
CA TRP A 342 6.48 -9.20 0.83
C TRP A 342 7.45 -8.19 0.23
N ASN A 343 8.69 -8.14 0.72
CA ASN A 343 9.74 -7.32 0.12
C ASN A 343 9.95 -7.63 -1.36
N LEU A 344 10.03 -8.92 -1.69
CA LEU A 344 10.23 -9.36 -3.07
C LEU A 344 9.00 -9.03 -3.94
N LEU A 345 7.80 -9.46 -3.51
CA LEU A 345 6.58 -9.31 -4.30
C LEU A 345 6.15 -7.85 -4.46
N TYR A 346 6.26 -7.05 -3.42
CA TYR A 346 5.92 -5.63 -3.49
C TYR A 346 6.84 -4.87 -4.42
N GLY A 347 8.12 -5.20 -4.39
CA GLY A 347 9.09 -4.60 -5.28
C GLY A 347 8.83 -4.87 -6.76
N MET A 348 8.13 -5.96 -7.10
CA MET A 348 7.74 -6.27 -8.47
C MET A 348 6.56 -5.44 -8.99
N VAL A 349 5.81 -4.79 -8.12
CA VAL A 349 4.53 -4.14 -8.45
C VAL A 349 4.45 -2.67 -8.03
N SER A 350 5.51 -2.12 -7.47
CA SER A 350 5.52 -0.73 -6.98
C SER A 350 6.78 0.02 -7.38
N ALA A 351 6.61 1.23 -7.87
CA ALA A 351 7.71 2.16 -8.14
C ALA A 351 8.46 2.59 -6.86
N SER A 352 7.85 2.44 -5.68
CA SER A 352 8.43 2.83 -4.40
C SER A 352 9.16 1.67 -3.73
N ASN A 353 10.47 1.80 -3.54
CA ASN A 353 11.32 0.83 -2.86
C ASN A 353 11.23 0.87 -1.32
N ASN A 354 10.62 1.90 -0.75
CA ASN A 354 10.75 2.21 0.69
C ASN A 354 9.76 1.45 1.59
N GLY A 355 8.66 0.97 1.05
CA GLY A 355 7.58 0.36 1.84
C GLY A 355 7.93 -0.95 2.53
N PRO A 356 8.41 -1.97 1.80
CA PRO A 356 8.63 -3.31 2.34
C PRO A 356 9.80 -3.38 3.32
N THR A 357 10.85 -2.58 3.07
CA THR A 357 12.03 -2.52 3.93
C THR A 357 11.69 -2.05 5.34
N GLY A 358 10.74 -1.12 5.45
CA GLY A 358 10.22 -0.65 6.73
C GLY A 358 9.48 -1.74 7.52
N GLY A 359 8.72 -2.62 6.85
CA GLY A 359 8.06 -3.75 7.49
C GLY A 359 9.04 -4.77 8.06
N ALA A 360 10.11 -5.10 7.32
CA ALA A 360 11.18 -5.96 7.79
C ALA A 360 11.97 -5.31 8.94
N ALA A 361 12.22 -4.00 8.88
CA ALA A 361 12.87 -3.24 9.95
C ALA A 361 12.04 -3.25 11.23
N ALA A 362 10.72 -3.00 11.14
CA ALA A 362 9.82 -3.07 12.29
C ALA A 362 9.78 -4.48 12.90
N LEU A 363 9.74 -5.54 12.08
CA LEU A 363 9.79 -6.91 12.59
C LEU A 363 11.14 -7.22 13.27
N ALA A 364 12.26 -6.81 12.69
CA ALA A 364 13.59 -6.99 13.26
C ALA A 364 13.73 -6.26 14.60
N ALA A 365 13.21 -5.02 14.69
CA ALA A 365 13.19 -4.22 15.91
C ALA A 365 12.40 -4.89 17.06
N VAL A 366 11.39 -5.69 16.73
CA VAL A 366 10.61 -6.45 17.73
C VAL A 366 11.27 -7.79 18.05
N LEU A 367 11.77 -8.50 17.04
CA LEU A 367 12.31 -9.85 17.17
C LEU A 367 13.59 -9.87 18.01
N ALA A 368 14.49 -8.91 17.79
CA ALA A 368 15.77 -8.85 18.53
C ALA A 368 15.57 -8.70 20.05
N PRO A 369 14.82 -7.73 20.59
CA PRO A 369 14.60 -7.64 22.02
C PRO A 369 13.78 -8.82 22.57
N ALA A 370 12.85 -9.40 21.81
CA ALA A 370 12.15 -10.60 22.24
C ALA A 370 13.11 -11.79 22.42
N CYS A 371 14.11 -11.96 21.54
CA CYS A 371 15.17 -12.95 21.68
C CYS A 371 16.06 -12.69 22.91
N ILE A 372 16.42 -11.44 23.16
CA ILE A 372 17.19 -11.04 24.36
C ILE A 372 16.39 -11.37 25.63
N ILE A 373 15.13 -10.99 25.70
CA ILE A 373 14.24 -11.31 26.83
C ILE A 373 14.19 -12.83 27.03
N LYS A 374 14.05 -13.61 25.95
CA LYS A 374 14.06 -15.08 26.04
C LYS A 374 15.39 -15.61 26.62
N ALA A 375 16.51 -15.09 26.14
CA ALA A 375 17.83 -15.49 26.63
C ALA A 375 17.98 -15.18 28.14
N VAL A 376 17.59 -13.98 28.56
CA VAL A 376 17.58 -13.58 29.98
C VAL A 376 16.70 -14.51 30.81
N LEU A 377 15.47 -14.80 30.37
CA LEU A 377 14.58 -15.72 31.07
C LEU A 377 15.18 -17.13 31.23
N LEU A 378 15.90 -17.63 30.21
CA LEU A 378 16.58 -18.93 30.28
C LEU A 378 17.74 -18.92 31.29
N VAL A 379 18.49 -17.83 31.34
CA VAL A 379 19.57 -17.66 32.36
C VAL A 379 18.95 -17.57 33.75
N CYS A 380 17.92 -16.76 33.96
CA CYS A 380 17.24 -16.62 35.24
C CYS A 380 16.64 -17.93 35.75
N GLN A 381 16.17 -18.80 34.86
CA GLN A 381 15.65 -20.15 35.23
C GLN A 381 16.74 -21.05 35.79
N LYS A 382 18.02 -20.88 35.37
CA LYS A 382 19.16 -21.65 35.88
C LYS A 382 19.64 -21.15 37.25
N VAL A 383 19.37 -19.90 37.60
CA VAL A 383 19.87 -19.23 38.82
C VAL A 383 18.86 -19.23 39.98
N SER A 384 17.80 -20.01 39.91
CA SER A 384 16.76 -20.15 40.97
C SER A 384 16.00 -18.85 41.33
N PHE A 385 15.89 -17.89 40.39
CA PHE A 385 15.16 -16.62 40.53
C PHE A 385 13.70 -16.62 40.00
N PRO A 386 12.97 -17.74 39.88
CA PRO A 386 11.80 -17.80 39.01
C PRO A 386 10.54 -17.08 39.56
N GLN A 387 10.39 -17.01 40.88
CA GLN A 387 9.16 -16.45 41.45
C GLN A 387 9.14 -14.92 41.45
N VAL A 388 10.24 -14.28 41.68
CA VAL A 388 10.40 -12.82 41.66
C VAL A 388 10.19 -12.28 40.24
N VAL A 389 10.87 -12.88 39.25
CA VAL A 389 10.72 -12.52 37.84
C VAL A 389 9.29 -12.76 37.34
N ALA A 390 8.64 -13.85 37.78
CA ALA A 390 7.29 -14.20 37.35
C ALA A 390 6.20 -13.24 37.90
N HIS A 391 6.43 -12.51 38.97
CA HIS A 391 5.46 -11.59 39.56
C HIS A 391 5.86 -10.12 39.39
N ILE A 392 7.13 -9.76 39.59
CA ILE A 392 7.60 -8.38 39.56
C ILE A 392 7.65 -7.86 38.11
N VAL A 393 8.15 -8.65 37.16
CA VAL A 393 8.23 -8.20 35.76
C VAL A 393 6.85 -7.90 35.15
N PRO A 394 5.82 -8.76 35.26
CA PRO A 394 4.49 -8.41 34.75
C PRO A 394 3.87 -7.19 35.44
N ALA A 395 4.08 -7.04 36.75
CA ALA A 395 3.60 -5.87 37.49
C ALA A 395 4.34 -4.59 37.06
N GLY A 396 5.66 -4.67 36.94
CA GLY A 396 6.48 -3.55 36.44
C GLY A 396 6.12 -3.13 35.02
N CYS A 397 5.89 -4.08 34.13
CA CYS A 397 5.43 -3.80 32.76
C CYS A 397 4.04 -3.17 32.74
N ALA A 398 3.12 -3.61 33.61
CA ALA A 398 1.78 -3.02 33.71
C ALA A 398 1.83 -1.58 34.22
N VAL A 399 2.67 -1.32 35.23
CA VAL A 399 2.89 0.05 35.77
C VAL A 399 3.54 0.94 34.71
N LEU A 400 4.57 0.44 34.01
CA LEU A 400 5.21 1.18 32.91
C LEU A 400 4.21 1.50 31.80
N GLY A 401 3.43 0.52 31.37
CA GLY A 401 2.40 0.72 30.35
C GLY A 401 1.35 1.75 30.77
N ALA A 402 0.87 1.68 32.00
CA ALA A 402 -0.07 2.66 32.54
C ALA A 402 0.54 4.07 32.67
N ALA A 403 1.81 4.18 33.08
CA ALA A 403 2.51 5.46 33.19
C ALA A 403 2.74 6.10 31.81
N VAL A 404 3.21 5.31 30.83
CA VAL A 404 3.40 5.79 29.45
C VAL A 404 2.07 6.21 28.82
N LEU A 405 0.99 5.45 29.06
CA LEU A 405 -0.35 5.81 28.62
C LEU A 405 -0.82 7.14 29.23
N ALA A 406 -0.66 7.31 30.55
CA ALA A 406 -1.07 8.52 31.24
C ALA A 406 -0.30 9.76 30.76
N VAL A 407 1.04 9.63 30.63
CA VAL A 407 1.90 10.72 30.13
C VAL A 407 1.56 11.05 28.67
N GLY A 408 1.39 10.02 27.82
CA GLY A 408 1.01 10.19 26.43
C GLY A 408 -0.35 10.90 26.29
N MET A 409 -1.36 10.50 27.08
CA MET A 409 -2.68 11.16 27.09
C MET A 409 -2.58 12.62 27.55
N ALA A 410 -1.85 12.90 28.62
CA ALA A 410 -1.67 14.26 29.13
C ALA A 410 -1.00 15.16 28.06
N GLY A 411 0.08 14.68 27.43
CA GLY A 411 0.76 15.40 26.36
C GLY A 411 -0.15 15.67 25.16
N GLN A 412 -0.97 14.69 24.76
CA GLN A 412 -1.89 14.84 23.63
C GLN A 412 -3.05 15.80 23.93
N VAL A 413 -3.58 15.76 25.14
CA VAL A 413 -4.60 16.74 25.58
C VAL A 413 -4.01 18.15 25.55
N GLN A 414 -2.78 18.33 26.04
CA GLN A 414 -2.11 19.63 26.02
C GLN A 414 -1.87 20.11 24.58
N THR A 415 -1.40 19.26 23.68
CA THR A 415 -1.19 19.61 22.26
C THR A 415 -2.50 19.97 21.58
N ARG A 416 -3.59 19.25 21.86
CA ARG A 416 -4.91 19.53 21.28
C ARG A 416 -5.53 20.84 21.78
N ILE A 417 -5.29 21.22 23.01
CA ILE A 417 -5.85 22.45 23.58
C ILE A 417 -5.03 23.68 23.15
N GLY A 418 -3.71 23.53 22.96
CA GLY A 418 -2.81 24.66 22.74
C GLY A 418 -2.05 24.66 21.41
N GLY A 419 -2.17 23.62 20.58
CA GLY A 419 -1.24 23.36 19.49
C GLY A 419 -1.71 23.73 18.08
N HIS A 420 -2.77 24.49 17.92
CA HIS A 420 -3.31 24.86 16.60
C HIS A 420 -3.05 26.31 16.22
N GLU A 421 -2.02 26.93 16.79
CA GLU A 421 -1.62 28.28 16.40
C GLU A 421 -1.14 28.27 14.94
N GLY A 422 -1.75 29.09 14.08
CA GLY A 422 -1.49 29.10 12.65
C GLY A 422 -2.31 28.11 11.83
N TYR A 423 -3.25 27.37 12.45
CA TYR A 423 -4.14 26.43 11.75
C TYR A 423 -5.59 26.91 11.76
N THR A 424 -6.30 26.65 10.68
CA THR A 424 -7.74 26.93 10.56
C THR A 424 -8.52 25.63 10.61
N PHE A 425 -9.55 25.56 11.46
CA PHE A 425 -10.44 24.40 11.49
C PHE A 425 -11.42 24.44 10.31
N VAL A 426 -11.49 23.35 9.55
CA VAL A 426 -12.43 23.18 8.45
C VAL A 426 -13.52 22.20 8.86
N PRO A 427 -14.75 22.69 9.12
CA PRO A 427 -15.84 21.84 9.65
C PRO A 427 -16.17 20.66 8.75
N GLU A 428 -16.16 20.85 7.43
CA GLU A 428 -16.48 19.83 6.44
C GLU A 428 -15.49 18.65 6.46
N LEU A 429 -14.23 18.93 6.84
CA LEU A 429 -13.20 17.90 6.99
C LEU A 429 -13.12 17.39 8.42
N GLY A 430 -13.66 18.13 9.40
CA GLY A 430 -13.50 17.81 10.81
C GLY A 430 -12.03 17.80 11.24
N GLY A 431 -11.20 18.65 10.63
CA GLY A 431 -9.77 18.71 10.81
C GLY A 431 -9.21 20.13 10.65
N TRP A 432 -7.93 20.27 10.99
CA TRP A 432 -7.21 21.54 10.96
C TRP A 432 -6.34 21.64 9.72
N ILE A 433 -6.32 22.80 9.09
CA ILE A 433 -5.49 23.11 7.94
C ILE A 433 -4.51 24.22 8.32
N GLY A 434 -3.22 23.97 8.10
CA GLY A 434 -2.16 24.94 8.31
C GLY A 434 -2.10 25.96 7.18
N ASP A 435 -0.91 26.18 6.64
CA ASP A 435 -0.60 27.22 5.63
C ASP A 435 -1.41 27.14 4.32
N GLN A 436 -2.37 26.23 4.23
CA GLN A 436 -3.17 25.97 3.03
C GLN A 436 -4.65 26.35 3.15
N ALA A 437 -5.03 27.00 4.24
CA ALA A 437 -6.43 27.40 4.46
C ALA A 437 -6.93 28.37 3.38
N GLU A 438 -6.10 29.34 2.98
CA GLU A 438 -6.42 30.30 1.91
C GLU A 438 -6.63 29.61 0.57
N LYS A 439 -5.73 28.69 0.22
CA LYS A 439 -5.82 27.91 -1.00
C LYS A 439 -7.07 27.04 -1.05
N LEU A 440 -7.38 26.32 0.03
CA LEU A 440 -8.59 25.50 0.07
C LEU A 440 -9.87 26.36 0.04
N ALA A 441 -9.81 27.58 0.56
CA ALA A 441 -10.91 28.54 0.42
C ALA A 441 -11.10 28.94 -1.06
N THR A 442 -10.02 29.23 -1.78
CA THR A 442 -10.02 29.52 -3.22
C THR A 442 -10.56 28.34 -4.02
N GLU A 443 -10.09 27.14 -3.76
CA GLU A 443 -10.57 25.94 -4.43
C GLU A 443 -12.06 25.68 -4.18
N LYS A 444 -12.51 25.87 -2.96
CA LYS A 444 -13.92 25.77 -2.58
C LYS A 444 -14.78 26.80 -3.32
N GLU A 445 -14.29 28.03 -3.47
CA GLU A 445 -14.97 29.09 -4.23
C GLU A 445 -15.07 28.72 -5.72
N LEU A 446 -13.99 28.27 -6.34
CA LEU A 446 -13.95 27.85 -7.74
C LEU A 446 -14.91 26.69 -8.06
N THR A 447 -15.17 25.83 -7.07
CA THR A 447 -16.02 24.63 -7.24
C THR A 447 -17.41 24.76 -6.63
N ALA A 448 -17.76 25.90 -6.03
CA ALA A 448 -19.04 26.10 -5.36
C ALA A 448 -20.22 25.90 -6.29
N GLY A 449 -21.11 24.96 -5.95
CA GLY A 449 -22.30 24.62 -6.74
C GLY A 449 -22.03 23.89 -8.06
N LYS A 450 -20.76 23.59 -8.39
CA LYS A 450 -20.35 22.90 -9.60
C LYS A 450 -20.28 21.39 -9.39
N ARG A 451 -20.60 20.62 -10.44
CA ARG A 451 -20.37 19.18 -10.50
C ARG A 451 -18.92 18.92 -10.88
N LEU A 452 -18.22 18.29 -9.97
CA LEU A 452 -16.78 18.11 -10.02
C LEU A 452 -16.39 16.75 -10.65
N PHE A 453 -15.31 16.74 -11.45
CA PHE A 453 -14.60 15.54 -11.83
C PHE A 453 -13.11 15.71 -11.49
N GLY A 454 -12.63 15.06 -10.42
CA GLY A 454 -11.22 15.06 -10.04
C GLY A 454 -10.49 13.83 -10.59
N THR A 455 -9.28 14.00 -11.12
CA THR A 455 -8.41 12.86 -11.48
C THR A 455 -7.72 12.27 -10.27
N TYR A 456 -7.63 13.07 -9.19
CA TYR A 456 -7.14 12.68 -7.86
C TYR A 456 -8.05 13.25 -6.80
N SER A 457 -8.88 12.40 -6.22
CA SER A 457 -9.77 12.81 -5.14
C SER A 457 -8.99 13.24 -3.90
N SER A 458 -9.28 14.43 -3.39
CA SER A 458 -8.54 15.10 -2.34
C SER A 458 -9.47 15.73 -1.29
N ALA A 459 -8.96 16.74 -0.60
CA ALA A 459 -9.74 17.56 0.33
C ALA A 459 -10.95 18.19 -0.35
N LEU A 460 -10.83 18.56 -1.61
CA LEU A 460 -11.86 19.25 -2.39
C LEU A 460 -13.14 18.43 -2.51
N GLU A 461 -13.04 17.15 -2.89
CA GLU A 461 -14.19 16.24 -2.96
C GLU A 461 -14.80 16.00 -1.58
N ALA A 462 -13.97 15.96 -0.55
CA ALA A 462 -14.45 15.81 0.82
C ALA A 462 -15.20 17.07 1.32
N MET A 463 -14.70 18.27 1.01
CA MET A 463 -15.33 19.54 1.37
C MET A 463 -16.64 19.79 0.62
N THR A 464 -16.68 19.46 -0.66
CA THR A 464 -17.89 19.60 -1.50
C THR A 464 -18.91 18.48 -1.29
N GLY A 465 -18.54 17.45 -0.51
CA GLY A 465 -19.37 16.27 -0.28
C GLY A 465 -19.52 15.36 -1.49
N GLN A 466 -18.81 15.61 -2.58
CA GLN A 466 -18.88 14.82 -3.80
C GLN A 466 -18.00 13.57 -3.70
N LEU A 467 -18.37 12.52 -4.40
CA LEU A 467 -17.59 11.32 -4.60
C LEU A 467 -17.10 11.30 -6.05
N GLN A 468 -15.94 10.69 -6.28
CA GLN A 468 -15.44 10.50 -7.63
C GLN A 468 -16.44 9.65 -8.44
N PRO A 469 -16.99 10.18 -9.54
CA PRO A 469 -18.15 9.57 -10.20
C PRO A 469 -17.84 8.23 -10.87
N THR A 470 -16.58 7.93 -11.16
CA THR A 470 -16.15 6.64 -11.72
C THR A 470 -15.97 5.57 -10.66
N GLY A 471 -15.99 5.94 -9.36
CA GLY A 471 -15.60 5.08 -8.26
C GLY A 471 -14.10 4.78 -8.19
N THR A 472 -13.28 5.41 -9.04
CA THR A 472 -11.81 5.27 -9.00
C THR A 472 -11.22 6.61 -8.59
N ASP A 473 -10.91 6.77 -7.32
CA ASP A 473 -10.49 8.04 -6.71
C ASP A 473 -9.21 8.63 -7.31
N TYR A 474 -8.32 7.77 -7.81
CA TYR A 474 -7.07 8.16 -8.44
C TYR A 474 -6.95 7.52 -9.81
N ILE A 475 -6.72 8.33 -10.85
CA ILE A 475 -6.60 7.85 -12.23
C ILE A 475 -5.53 6.77 -12.40
N ILE A 476 -4.45 6.83 -11.61
CA ILE A 476 -3.39 5.82 -11.60
C ILE A 476 -3.86 4.44 -11.10
N HIS A 477 -5.03 4.36 -10.51
CA HIS A 477 -5.67 3.10 -10.09
C HIS A 477 -6.68 2.57 -11.12
N ALA A 478 -6.89 3.28 -12.23
CA ALA A 478 -7.67 2.79 -13.37
C ALA A 478 -6.85 1.77 -14.18
N LEU A 479 -6.62 0.59 -13.56
CA LEU A 479 -5.77 -0.47 -14.08
C LEU A 479 -6.62 -1.58 -14.72
N GLY A 480 -6.54 -1.67 -16.04
CA GLY A 480 -7.29 -2.63 -16.86
C GLY A 480 -8.12 -1.94 -17.95
N ASP A 481 -8.13 -2.50 -19.17
CA ASP A 481 -8.82 -1.91 -20.34
C ASP A 481 -10.29 -1.59 -20.04
N ARG A 482 -10.98 -2.52 -19.40
CA ARG A 482 -12.38 -2.33 -19.04
C ARG A 482 -12.59 -1.18 -18.04
N GLN A 483 -11.68 -1.05 -17.07
CA GLN A 483 -11.77 -0.02 -16.05
C GLN A 483 -11.48 1.36 -16.65
N ARG A 484 -10.46 1.45 -17.51
CA ARG A 484 -10.14 2.67 -18.27
C ARG A 484 -11.29 3.08 -19.18
N LEU A 485 -11.87 2.13 -19.91
CA LEU A 485 -13.03 2.40 -20.76
C LEU A 485 -14.23 2.91 -19.94
N ALA A 486 -14.55 2.28 -18.82
CA ALA A 486 -15.64 2.72 -17.95
C ALA A 486 -15.37 4.11 -17.33
N TYR A 487 -14.13 4.39 -16.96
CA TYR A 487 -13.70 5.70 -16.47
C TYR A 487 -13.93 6.79 -17.54
N LEU A 488 -13.44 6.53 -18.76
CA LEU A 488 -13.57 7.45 -19.88
C LEU A 488 -15.05 7.67 -20.28
N GLN A 489 -15.84 6.60 -20.36
CA GLN A 489 -17.27 6.69 -20.66
C GLN A 489 -18.02 7.51 -19.60
N THR A 490 -17.71 7.33 -18.33
CA THR A 490 -18.31 8.13 -17.26
C THR A 490 -17.95 9.60 -17.40
N PHE A 491 -16.71 9.90 -17.77
CA PHE A 491 -16.27 11.26 -18.04
C PHE A 491 -16.98 11.89 -19.23
N GLN A 492 -17.03 11.21 -20.36
CA GLN A 492 -17.64 11.70 -21.59
C GLN A 492 -19.16 11.91 -21.48
N GLN A 493 -19.85 11.00 -20.78
CA GLN A 493 -21.30 11.04 -20.61
C GLN A 493 -21.77 11.92 -19.47
N GLY A 494 -20.87 12.24 -18.52
CA GLY A 494 -21.19 13.06 -17.37
C GLY A 494 -21.31 14.55 -17.73
N ASN A 495 -22.30 15.20 -17.13
CA ASN A 495 -22.45 16.65 -17.25
C ASN A 495 -21.65 17.31 -16.10
N PHE A 496 -20.33 17.30 -16.23
CA PHE A 496 -19.44 17.97 -15.26
C PHE A 496 -19.30 19.44 -15.65
N ASP A 497 -19.31 20.31 -14.64
CA ASP A 497 -19.12 21.75 -14.82
C ASP A 497 -17.65 22.11 -14.77
N ILE A 498 -16.88 21.31 -14.01
CA ILE A 498 -15.45 21.54 -13.82
C ILE A 498 -14.69 20.23 -13.67
N VAL A 499 -13.51 20.16 -14.27
CA VAL A 499 -12.54 19.10 -14.07
C VAL A 499 -11.36 19.64 -13.27
N VAL A 500 -10.84 18.85 -12.34
CA VAL A 500 -9.66 19.21 -11.54
C VAL A 500 -8.57 18.18 -11.75
N THR A 501 -7.41 18.66 -12.17
CA THR A 501 -6.21 17.84 -12.31
C THR A 501 -5.06 18.45 -11.52
N PRO A 502 -4.15 17.66 -10.97
CA PRO A 502 -2.86 18.18 -10.55
C PRO A 502 -2.07 18.66 -11.77
N SER A 503 -1.24 19.67 -11.60
CA SER A 503 -0.40 20.19 -12.68
C SER A 503 0.97 19.56 -12.67
N PRO A 504 1.45 19.01 -13.79
CA PRO A 504 2.82 18.54 -13.93
C PRO A 504 3.88 19.64 -13.72
N LYS A 505 3.51 20.91 -13.92
CA LYS A 505 4.41 22.06 -13.73
C LYS A 505 4.90 22.19 -12.29
N VAL A 506 4.02 21.92 -11.32
CA VAL A 506 4.30 22.10 -9.88
C VAL A 506 4.30 20.79 -9.09
N ALA A 507 3.75 19.74 -9.68
CA ALA A 507 3.71 18.38 -9.12
C ALA A 507 4.47 17.41 -10.05
N PRO A 508 5.80 17.32 -9.98
CA PRO A 508 6.61 16.54 -10.92
C PRO A 508 6.12 15.10 -11.15
N PRO A 509 5.64 14.33 -10.15
CA PRO A 509 5.11 13.00 -10.38
C PRO A 509 3.89 12.96 -11.30
N GLU A 510 3.23 14.08 -11.50
CA GLU A 510 2.04 14.18 -12.34
C GLU A 510 2.34 14.21 -13.84
N ARG A 511 3.57 14.58 -14.23
CA ARG A 511 4.00 14.44 -15.62
C ARG A 511 3.90 12.97 -16.07
N TRP A 512 4.43 12.06 -15.27
CA TRP A 512 4.24 10.64 -15.49
C TRP A 512 2.77 10.24 -15.50
N SER A 513 1.99 10.73 -14.55
CA SER A 513 0.55 10.39 -14.45
C SER A 513 -0.23 10.86 -15.68
N ARG A 514 0.04 12.07 -16.20
CA ARG A 514 -0.52 12.57 -17.45
C ARG A 514 -0.13 11.68 -18.63
N ASN A 515 1.15 11.44 -18.82
CA ASN A 515 1.68 10.70 -19.96
C ASN A 515 1.23 9.23 -19.95
N ALA A 516 1.28 8.56 -18.79
CA ALA A 516 0.84 7.18 -18.62
C ALA A 516 -0.69 7.00 -18.73
N ASN A 517 -1.45 8.08 -18.56
CA ASN A 517 -2.92 8.08 -18.67
C ASN A 517 -3.41 8.94 -19.84
N TRP A 518 -2.61 9.04 -20.92
CA TRP A 518 -2.97 9.82 -22.09
C TRP A 518 -4.32 9.42 -22.70
N TRP A 519 -4.74 8.16 -22.55
CA TRP A 519 -6.07 7.67 -22.91
C TRP A 519 -7.23 8.50 -22.35
N PHE A 520 -7.04 9.19 -21.21
CA PHE A 520 -7.99 10.13 -20.60
C PHE A 520 -7.63 11.59 -20.95
N TYR A 521 -6.36 11.97 -20.81
CA TYR A 521 -5.93 13.36 -21.00
C TYR A 521 -6.12 13.84 -22.44
N ARG A 522 -6.03 12.95 -23.44
CA ARG A 522 -6.36 13.31 -24.83
C ARG A 522 -7.80 13.80 -24.99
N GLU A 523 -8.76 13.22 -24.28
CA GLU A 523 -10.16 13.66 -24.28
C GLU A 523 -10.32 14.99 -23.53
N LEU A 524 -9.59 15.16 -22.43
CA LEU A 524 -9.55 16.42 -21.67
C LEU A 524 -9.01 17.55 -22.55
N TYR A 525 -7.83 17.36 -23.16
CA TYR A 525 -7.22 18.36 -24.06
C TYR A 525 -8.12 18.70 -25.26
N ARG A 526 -8.85 17.72 -25.74
CA ARG A 526 -9.71 17.88 -26.92
C ARG A 526 -10.93 18.78 -26.69
N TYR A 527 -11.55 18.71 -25.51
CA TYR A 527 -12.83 19.36 -25.26
C TYR A 527 -12.85 20.28 -24.05
N TRP A 528 -11.75 20.45 -23.36
CA TRP A 528 -11.65 21.26 -22.15
C TRP A 528 -10.43 22.17 -22.24
N GLN A 529 -10.50 23.30 -21.52
CA GLN A 529 -9.38 24.22 -21.36
C GLN A 529 -9.22 24.65 -19.91
N PRO A 530 -8.00 24.88 -19.42
CA PRO A 530 -7.82 25.38 -18.08
C PRO A 530 -8.28 26.83 -17.98
N VAL A 531 -9.04 27.14 -16.93
CA VAL A 531 -9.61 28.46 -16.65
C VAL A 531 -9.05 29.08 -15.37
N ALA A 532 -8.51 28.26 -14.47
CA ALA A 532 -7.93 28.73 -13.23
C ALA A 532 -6.85 27.74 -12.71
N ASN A 533 -5.99 28.22 -11.84
CA ASN A 533 -5.03 27.42 -11.11
C ASN A 533 -4.88 27.94 -9.68
N THR A 534 -4.24 27.12 -8.82
CA THR A 534 -3.96 27.48 -7.43
C THR A 534 -2.48 27.71 -7.13
N PHE A 535 -1.63 27.90 -8.16
CA PHE A 535 -0.17 27.94 -8.02
C PHE A 535 0.31 29.10 -7.18
N GLN A 536 -0.32 30.27 -7.31
CA GLN A 536 0.05 31.47 -6.53
C GLN A 536 -0.17 31.32 -5.03
N SER A 537 -1.16 30.51 -4.65
CA SER A 537 -1.43 30.18 -3.25
C SER A 537 -0.73 28.91 -2.77
N GLY A 538 0.27 28.42 -3.52
CA GLY A 538 1.01 27.19 -3.23
C GLY A 538 0.26 25.91 -3.58
N GLY A 539 -0.79 26.01 -4.38
CA GLY A 539 -1.57 24.88 -4.89
C GLY A 539 -0.95 24.19 -6.10
N MET A 540 -1.48 23.00 -6.42
CA MET A 540 -1.03 22.21 -7.58
C MET A 540 -2.16 21.92 -8.55
N HIS A 541 -3.34 22.48 -8.36
CA HIS A 541 -4.49 22.14 -9.17
C HIS A 541 -4.67 23.08 -10.36
N LEU A 542 -5.05 22.46 -11.50
CA LEU A 542 -5.64 23.10 -12.66
C LEU A 542 -7.13 22.82 -12.70
N PHE A 543 -7.92 23.86 -12.98
CA PHE A 543 -9.36 23.79 -13.13
C PHE A 543 -9.70 23.98 -14.59
N TRP A 544 -10.45 23.03 -15.14
CA TRP A 544 -10.79 22.96 -16.56
C TRP A 544 -12.28 23.12 -16.75
N GLU A 545 -12.67 23.92 -17.73
CA GLU A 545 -14.06 24.05 -18.21
C GLU A 545 -14.18 23.60 -19.65
N ARG A 546 -15.36 23.13 -20.01
CA ARG A 546 -15.63 22.60 -21.35
C ARG A 546 -15.66 23.72 -22.38
N THR A 547 -14.94 23.57 -23.48
CA THR A 547 -14.88 24.57 -24.57
C THR A 547 -16.11 24.55 -25.47
N GLY A 548 -16.83 23.42 -25.55
CA GLY A 548 -17.95 23.24 -26.48
C GLY A 548 -17.51 22.98 -27.93
N THR A 549 -16.22 23.13 -28.23
CA THR A 549 -15.63 22.89 -29.56
C THR A 549 -14.43 21.96 -29.45
N ASP A 550 -14.02 21.35 -30.56
CA ASP A 550 -12.77 20.58 -30.62
C ASP A 550 -11.58 21.54 -30.60
N ASN A 551 -10.67 21.36 -29.67
CA ASN A 551 -9.46 22.19 -29.49
C ASN A 551 -8.29 21.75 -30.39
N ASN A 552 -8.50 20.81 -31.31
CA ASN A 552 -7.46 20.41 -32.24
C ASN A 552 -7.01 21.60 -33.09
N LEU A 553 -5.73 21.93 -32.98
CA LEU A 553 -5.13 23.04 -33.73
C LEU A 553 -4.87 22.70 -35.20
N ASN A 554 -4.96 21.41 -35.57
CA ASN A 554 -4.74 20.91 -36.92
C ASN A 554 -3.38 21.37 -37.52
N VAL A 555 -2.33 21.43 -36.69
CA VAL A 555 -1.00 21.78 -37.16
C VAL A 555 -0.49 20.67 -38.08
N GLU A 556 -0.06 21.04 -39.28
CA GLU A 556 0.55 20.09 -40.21
C GLU A 556 1.86 19.55 -39.61
N THR A 557 2.00 18.22 -39.61
CA THR A 557 3.15 17.54 -38.98
C THR A 557 3.72 16.46 -39.87
N THR A 558 5.00 16.20 -39.73
CA THR A 558 5.69 15.03 -40.28
C THR A 558 6.25 14.16 -39.16
N THR A 559 6.34 12.84 -39.40
CA THR A 559 6.81 11.89 -38.41
C THR A 559 7.96 11.08 -38.94
N ALA A 560 8.89 10.72 -38.05
CA ALA A 560 10.01 9.81 -38.34
C ALA A 560 10.25 8.87 -37.15
N ALA A 561 10.60 7.62 -37.43
CA ALA A 561 11.09 6.68 -36.43
C ALA A 561 12.45 6.14 -36.87
N THR A 562 13.49 6.39 -36.08
CA THR A 562 14.87 6.09 -36.43
C THR A 562 15.47 5.12 -35.41
N LEU A 563 15.86 3.92 -35.89
CA LEU A 563 16.61 2.97 -35.07
C LEU A 563 18.01 3.52 -34.80
N GLN A 564 18.39 3.60 -33.54
CA GLN A 564 19.70 4.06 -33.08
C GLN A 564 20.70 2.90 -33.02
N GLY A 565 21.99 3.23 -32.96
CA GLY A 565 23.07 2.22 -32.94
C GLY A 565 23.10 1.35 -31.67
N ASP A 566 22.42 1.78 -30.61
CA ASP A 566 22.28 1.05 -29.33
C ASP A 566 21.00 0.19 -29.27
N GLY A 567 20.22 0.13 -30.36
CA GLY A 567 18.99 -0.63 -30.43
C GLY A 567 17.76 0.09 -29.88
N THR A 568 17.87 1.36 -29.52
CA THR A 568 16.71 2.21 -29.18
C THR A 568 16.06 2.78 -30.44
N VAL A 569 14.80 3.24 -30.36
CA VAL A 569 14.14 3.91 -31.48
C VAL A 569 13.75 5.33 -31.07
N LEU A 570 14.30 6.31 -31.78
CA LEU A 570 13.94 7.71 -31.65
C LEU A 570 12.72 8.01 -32.55
N VAL A 571 11.63 8.41 -31.95
CA VAL A 571 10.43 8.90 -32.64
C VAL A 571 10.44 10.42 -32.61
N THR A 572 10.32 11.04 -33.78
CA THR A 572 10.32 12.49 -33.94
C THR A 572 9.01 12.91 -34.62
N VAL A 573 8.35 13.92 -34.07
CA VAL A 573 7.26 14.68 -34.70
C VAL A 573 7.75 16.08 -34.99
N THR A 574 7.65 16.51 -36.22
CA THR A 574 8.06 17.86 -36.64
C THR A 574 6.85 18.61 -37.15
N ALA A 575 6.53 19.73 -36.53
CA ALA A 575 5.48 20.63 -36.98
C ALA A 575 5.96 21.47 -38.17
N ALA A 576 5.08 21.80 -39.10
CA ALA A 576 5.38 22.70 -40.19
C ALA A 576 5.70 24.14 -39.71
N ASP A 577 5.06 24.54 -38.60
CA ASP A 577 5.35 25.76 -37.88
C ASP A 577 6.53 25.50 -36.92
N ALA A 578 7.69 26.15 -37.23
CA ALA A 578 8.90 25.98 -36.44
C ALA A 578 8.83 26.61 -35.04
N ASP A 579 7.89 27.51 -34.80
CA ASP A 579 7.67 28.15 -33.50
C ASP A 579 6.57 27.45 -32.69
N PHE A 580 5.95 26.38 -33.22
CA PHE A 580 4.88 25.66 -32.53
C PHE A 580 5.39 25.01 -31.26
N CYS A 581 4.70 25.33 -30.16
CA CYS A 581 4.84 24.68 -28.87
C CYS A 581 3.52 24.09 -28.44
N GLY A 582 3.49 22.78 -28.12
CA GLY A 582 2.24 22.09 -27.79
C GLY A 582 2.44 20.61 -27.53
N VAL A 583 1.36 19.85 -27.65
CA VAL A 583 1.34 18.40 -27.50
C VAL A 583 0.71 17.76 -28.74
N ALA A 584 1.41 16.79 -29.32
CA ALA A 584 0.83 15.90 -30.33
C ALA A 584 0.21 14.67 -29.66
N ASP A 585 -1.03 14.35 -30.03
CA ASP A 585 -1.67 13.07 -29.76
C ASP A 585 -1.26 12.08 -30.84
N VAL A 586 -0.49 11.08 -30.48
CA VAL A 586 0.14 10.17 -31.45
C VAL A 586 -0.28 8.73 -31.19
N THR A 587 -0.70 8.03 -32.25
CA THR A 587 -0.78 6.57 -32.24
C THR A 587 0.53 5.96 -32.71
N LEU A 588 1.20 5.25 -31.83
CA LEU A 588 2.38 4.44 -32.17
C LEU A 588 1.94 3.03 -32.53
N HIS A 589 2.35 2.55 -33.72
CA HIS A 589 2.27 1.14 -34.09
C HIS A 589 3.64 0.51 -33.86
N TYR A 590 3.72 -0.46 -32.95
CA TYR A 590 4.99 -0.98 -32.47
C TYR A 590 4.97 -2.46 -32.14
N GLY A 591 6.16 -3.03 -31.96
CA GLY A 591 6.37 -4.39 -31.50
C GLY A 591 7.73 -4.54 -30.86
N LEU A 592 8.04 -5.74 -30.44
CA LEU A 592 9.36 -6.15 -29.98
C LEU A 592 9.95 -7.18 -30.93
N VAL A 593 11.20 -6.98 -31.30
CA VAL A 593 12.01 -7.99 -31.99
C VAL A 593 12.91 -8.65 -30.96
N SER A 594 12.75 -9.94 -30.74
CA SER A 594 13.61 -10.71 -29.85
C SER A 594 14.60 -11.54 -30.68
N SER A 595 15.88 -11.49 -30.33
CA SER A 595 16.90 -12.35 -30.93
C SER A 595 17.01 -13.70 -30.21
N ASP A 596 16.42 -13.86 -29.03
CA ASP A 596 16.45 -15.08 -28.22
C ASP A 596 15.05 -15.63 -27.92
N SER A 597 14.86 -16.92 -28.16
CA SER A 597 13.60 -17.63 -27.96
C SER A 597 13.31 -18.05 -26.50
N MET A 598 14.20 -17.74 -25.57
CA MET A 598 14.03 -18.06 -24.15
C MET A 598 13.84 -16.79 -23.31
N ASP A 599 12.66 -16.22 -23.41
CA ASP A 599 12.21 -15.21 -22.47
C ASP A 599 12.06 -15.82 -21.08
N HIS A 600 12.47 -15.08 -20.05
CA HIS A 600 12.18 -15.48 -18.69
C HIS A 600 10.65 -15.53 -18.49
N PRO A 601 10.08 -16.71 -18.19
CA PRO A 601 8.63 -16.89 -18.15
C PRO A 601 7.92 -16.05 -17.07
N PHE A 602 8.70 -15.39 -16.20
CA PHE A 602 8.21 -14.55 -15.11
C PHE A 602 8.43 -13.06 -15.33
N ASP A 603 9.21 -12.64 -16.35
CA ASP A 603 9.42 -11.25 -16.69
C ASP A 603 8.52 -10.84 -17.86
N ARG A 604 7.60 -9.92 -17.63
CA ARG A 604 6.87 -9.28 -18.71
C ARG A 604 7.78 -8.26 -19.39
N GLN A 605 7.83 -8.36 -20.70
CA GLN A 605 8.47 -7.36 -21.53
C GLN A 605 7.56 -6.14 -21.65
N PHE A 606 8.15 -4.94 -21.67
CA PHE A 606 7.46 -3.68 -21.92
C PHE A 606 8.44 -2.67 -22.51
N LEU A 607 7.92 -1.58 -23.07
CA LEU A 607 8.73 -0.49 -23.57
C LEU A 607 8.81 0.64 -22.54
N HIS A 608 9.99 1.15 -22.31
CA HIS A 608 10.22 2.41 -21.62
C HIS A 608 10.19 3.53 -22.64
N VAL A 609 9.41 4.55 -22.39
CA VAL A 609 9.31 5.77 -23.20
C VAL A 609 9.98 6.90 -22.44
N THR A 610 11.13 7.35 -22.95
CA THR A 610 11.79 8.55 -22.45
C THR A 610 11.25 9.76 -23.19
N CYS A 611 10.70 10.72 -22.45
CA CYS A 611 10.13 11.95 -23.01
C CYS A 611 11.23 13.00 -23.29
N VAL A 612 11.97 12.86 -24.39
CA VAL A 612 13.21 13.62 -24.67
C VAL A 612 12.96 15.14 -24.63
N THR A 613 12.06 15.65 -25.45
CA THR A 613 11.76 17.10 -25.52
C THR A 613 11.22 17.63 -24.18
N GLU A 614 10.34 16.87 -23.52
CA GLU A 614 9.78 17.26 -22.22
C GLU A 614 10.88 17.31 -21.13
N ASN A 615 11.78 16.34 -21.13
CA ASN A 615 12.90 16.30 -20.19
C ASN A 615 13.87 17.46 -20.41
N GLU A 616 14.13 17.87 -21.66
CA GLU A 616 14.93 19.05 -22.00
C GLU A 616 14.28 20.34 -21.49
N LEU A 617 12.96 20.51 -21.69
CA LEU A 617 12.21 21.66 -21.15
C LEU A 617 12.28 21.71 -19.62
N CYS A 618 12.18 20.54 -18.96
CA CYS A 618 12.29 20.46 -17.52
C CYS A 618 13.70 20.80 -17.02
N ALA A 619 14.73 20.32 -17.70
CA ALA A 619 16.12 20.64 -17.38
C ALA A 619 16.40 22.15 -17.55
N ALA A 620 15.89 22.77 -18.60
CA ALA A 620 16.01 24.22 -18.81
C ALA A 620 15.28 25.03 -17.72
N ALA A 621 14.22 24.48 -17.12
CA ALA A 621 13.49 25.10 -16.02
C ALA A 621 14.00 24.68 -14.63
N GLU A 622 15.19 24.08 -14.53
CA GLU A 622 15.80 23.56 -13.29
C GLU A 622 14.88 22.61 -12.50
N ARG A 623 14.16 21.76 -13.20
CA ARG A 623 13.23 20.78 -12.62
C ARG A 623 13.78 19.36 -12.77
N ASP A 624 13.24 18.46 -11.97
CA ASP A 624 13.54 17.03 -12.07
C ASP A 624 13.26 16.51 -13.49
N THR A 625 14.29 15.95 -14.11
CA THR A 625 14.19 15.27 -15.41
C THR A 625 13.71 13.82 -15.23
N ASN A 626 13.25 13.19 -16.32
CA ASN A 626 12.76 11.81 -16.38
C ASN A 626 11.47 11.51 -15.59
N GLN A 627 10.88 12.49 -14.93
CA GLN A 627 9.64 12.30 -14.18
C GLN A 627 8.40 12.14 -15.09
N GLY A 628 8.51 12.52 -16.37
CA GLY A 628 7.48 12.33 -17.38
C GLY A 628 7.56 10.99 -18.11
N ASP A 629 8.65 10.25 -17.93
CA ASP A 629 8.86 8.96 -18.58
C ASP A 629 7.81 7.95 -18.14
N PHE A 630 7.37 7.10 -19.07
CA PHE A 630 6.31 6.13 -18.83
C PHE A 630 6.58 4.82 -19.58
N TYR A 631 5.61 3.89 -19.55
CA TYR A 631 5.83 2.57 -20.11
C TYR A 631 4.67 2.14 -21.01
N LEU A 632 4.96 1.33 -22.02
CA LEU A 632 3.98 0.76 -22.93
C LEU A 632 3.95 -0.77 -22.80
N PRO A 633 2.74 -1.37 -22.83
CA PRO A 633 2.60 -2.83 -22.83
C PRO A 633 3.01 -3.43 -24.15
N THR A 634 3.33 -4.71 -24.16
CA THR A 634 3.71 -5.47 -25.36
C THR A 634 2.68 -6.54 -25.75
N ASP A 635 1.52 -6.53 -25.09
CA ASP A 635 0.38 -7.40 -25.41
C ASP A 635 -0.55 -6.82 -26.49
N ARG A 636 -0.14 -5.69 -27.10
CA ARG A 636 -0.83 -4.99 -28.18
C ARG A 636 0.18 -4.40 -29.16
N ASP A 637 -0.29 -4.09 -30.36
CA ASP A 637 0.52 -3.61 -31.49
C ASP A 637 0.40 -2.07 -31.71
N SER A 638 -0.42 -1.40 -30.92
CA SER A 638 -0.57 0.05 -30.97
C SER A 638 -0.97 0.64 -29.62
N TYR A 639 -0.57 1.90 -29.39
CA TYR A 639 -0.89 2.65 -28.19
C TYR A 639 -0.87 4.15 -28.46
N GLU A 640 -1.79 4.90 -27.85
CA GLU A 640 -1.82 6.36 -27.92
C GLU A 640 -0.93 6.98 -26.86
N VAL A 641 -0.07 7.90 -27.28
CA VAL A 641 0.93 8.59 -26.45
C VAL A 641 0.96 10.07 -26.71
N PRO A 642 1.28 10.91 -25.71
CA PRO A 642 1.57 12.32 -25.92
C PRO A 642 3.02 12.50 -26.35
N ILE A 643 3.28 13.43 -27.26
CA ILE A 643 4.61 13.91 -27.56
C ILE A 643 4.62 15.43 -27.41
N THR A 644 5.32 15.93 -26.41
CA THR A 644 5.50 17.37 -26.20
C THR A 644 6.38 17.94 -27.33
N ILE A 645 5.91 18.99 -27.98
CA ILE A 645 6.60 19.71 -29.06
C ILE A 645 7.08 21.06 -28.51
N SER A 646 8.33 21.38 -28.75
CA SER A 646 8.93 22.67 -28.45
C SER A 646 9.70 23.18 -29.66
N ASN A 647 9.47 24.41 -30.04
CA ASN A 647 10.12 25.01 -31.24
C ASN A 647 9.96 24.08 -32.47
N GLY A 648 8.74 23.62 -32.71
CA GLY A 648 8.37 22.80 -33.86
C GLY A 648 8.82 21.33 -33.81
N VAL A 649 9.58 20.89 -32.79
CA VAL A 649 10.10 19.50 -32.72
C VAL A 649 9.70 18.83 -31.41
N GLY A 650 9.15 17.63 -31.51
CA GLY A 650 8.86 16.77 -30.37
C GLY A 650 9.51 15.40 -30.51
N GLN A 651 10.13 14.90 -29.46
CA GLN A 651 10.87 13.64 -29.49
C GLN A 651 10.61 12.77 -28.28
N ILE A 652 10.48 11.48 -28.53
CA ILE A 652 10.50 10.42 -27.51
C ILE A 652 11.45 9.30 -27.92
N LEU A 653 12.09 8.64 -26.95
CA LEU A 653 12.98 7.53 -27.17
C LEU A 653 12.37 6.26 -26.60
N LEU A 654 12.26 5.22 -27.40
CA LEU A 654 11.75 3.90 -26.99
C LEU A 654 12.90 2.97 -26.68
N THR A 655 12.88 2.36 -25.50
CA THR A 655 13.85 1.36 -25.05
C THR A 655 13.11 0.10 -24.61
N ALA A 656 13.53 -1.07 -25.08
CA ALA A 656 12.94 -2.31 -24.59
C ALA A 656 13.44 -2.62 -23.18
N LYS A 657 12.53 -2.92 -22.28
CA LYS A 657 12.81 -3.46 -20.95
C LYS A 657 12.52 -4.95 -20.97
N SER A 658 13.56 -5.75 -20.82
CA SER A 658 13.44 -7.21 -20.66
C SER A 658 14.44 -7.70 -19.63
N GLY A 659 14.10 -8.77 -18.95
CA GLY A 659 14.94 -9.34 -17.88
C GLY A 659 16.22 -10.01 -18.37
N SER A 660 16.34 -10.34 -19.65
CA SER A 660 17.55 -10.89 -20.27
C SER A 660 17.39 -10.99 -21.78
N GLY A 661 18.48 -10.82 -22.50
CA GLY A 661 18.55 -10.98 -23.95
C GLY A 661 18.52 -9.65 -24.72
N THR A 662 18.80 -9.73 -25.99
CA THR A 662 18.76 -8.63 -26.95
C THR A 662 17.36 -8.50 -27.51
N VAL A 663 16.54 -7.67 -26.86
CA VAL A 663 15.21 -7.32 -27.33
C VAL A 663 15.23 -5.85 -27.77
N TYR A 664 14.73 -5.57 -28.95
CA TYR A 664 14.72 -4.23 -29.53
C TYR A 664 13.29 -3.77 -29.81
N PRO A 665 12.94 -2.49 -29.57
CA PRO A 665 11.69 -1.92 -30.03
C PRO A 665 11.71 -1.84 -31.57
N GLN A 666 10.55 -2.09 -32.17
CA GLN A 666 10.28 -1.85 -33.57
C GLN A 666 9.06 -0.92 -33.68
N VAL A 667 9.22 0.18 -34.38
CA VAL A 667 8.12 1.09 -34.70
C VAL A 667 7.75 0.92 -36.16
N ASN A 668 6.52 0.53 -36.42
CA ASN A 668 6.00 0.23 -37.75
C ASN A 668 5.36 1.44 -38.42
N ALA A 669 4.66 2.27 -37.63
CA ALA A 669 4.06 3.53 -38.07
C ALA A 669 3.91 4.52 -36.88
N VAL A 670 3.84 5.79 -37.21
CA VAL A 670 3.61 6.89 -36.28
C VAL A 670 2.54 7.79 -36.91
N GLU A 671 1.37 7.84 -36.29
CA GLU A 671 0.22 8.61 -36.80
C GLU A 671 -0.12 9.73 -35.80
N VAL A 672 -0.11 10.98 -36.27
CA VAL A 672 -0.55 12.13 -35.47
C VAL A 672 -2.04 12.29 -35.63
N ASN A 673 -2.80 12.11 -34.55
CA ASN A 673 -4.25 12.20 -34.53
C ASN A 673 -4.74 13.65 -34.38
N ALA A 674 -4.04 14.43 -33.57
CA ALA A 674 -4.38 15.80 -33.24
C ALA A 674 -3.15 16.53 -32.66
N THR A 675 -3.22 17.86 -32.66
CA THR A 675 -2.25 18.72 -31.98
C THR A 675 -2.98 19.69 -31.08
N TYR A 676 -2.50 19.84 -29.86
CA TYR A 676 -3.11 20.69 -28.84
C TYR A 676 -2.10 21.68 -28.29
N GLN A 677 -2.57 22.77 -27.72
CA GLN A 677 -1.73 23.64 -26.91
C GLN A 677 -1.33 22.89 -25.64
N ASP A 678 -0.08 22.99 -25.22
CA ASP A 678 0.35 22.41 -23.93
C ASP A 678 0.03 23.39 -22.81
N TRP A 679 -1.18 23.29 -22.29
CA TRP A 679 -1.68 24.15 -21.24
C TRP A 679 -0.90 24.02 -19.93
N GLU A 680 -0.33 22.86 -19.64
CA GLU A 680 0.30 22.59 -18.36
C GLU A 680 1.67 23.21 -18.23
N TYR A 681 2.37 23.43 -19.35
CA TYR A 681 3.68 24.08 -19.39
C TYR A 681 3.61 25.59 -19.64
N PHE A 682 2.62 26.05 -20.36
CA PHE A 682 2.50 27.42 -20.84
C PHE A 682 1.40 28.24 -20.16
N PHE A 683 0.60 27.60 -19.30
CA PHE A 683 -0.41 28.30 -18.52
C PHE A 683 0.26 29.01 -17.32
N GLU A 684 0.29 30.34 -17.33
CA GLU A 684 0.82 31.20 -16.27
C GLU A 684 -0.28 31.75 -15.35
#